data_05cd82a617fe01eccf3cb0da15a405dd
#
_entry.id   05cd82a617fe01eccf3cb0da15a405dd
#
_cell.length_a   1.000
_cell.length_b   1.000
_cell.length_c   1.000
_cell.angle_alpha   90.00
_cell.angle_beta   90.00
_cell.angle_gamma   90.00
#
_symmetry.space_group_name_H-M   'P 1'
#
loop_
_entity.id
_entity.type
_entity.pdbx_description
1 polymer ?
#
loop_
_entity_poly.entity_id
_entity_poly.type
_entity_poly.pdbx_seq_one_letter_code
_entity_poly.pdbx_strand_id
1 'polypeptide(L)'
;FPLFDQPDLKARFELSLVVPAGWRALANAPLEQRAETGEGREEYRFAPSDPISPYLFAFVAGEFQAVTREVNGRSMTMLHRETDAAKVARNLDAIFELHGRAIAWMEQYTGIDYPFQKFDFVLLPGFPYGGMEHAGAIAYRAPSLLLDAAPTLSDQLGRAQLIAHETAHMWFGDLVTMRWFNDVWTKEVFANFMADKMVSPAFPGVDYALRFLVNHYPAAYAVDRSGGANPIRQALPNLNQAGQLYGSIIYHKAPIMMRQLELLVGEEAMRQGLGEYLRKYAWGNATWPDLIGILDARTDIDLAAWSEVWVNTAGRPDFRVLPAGNDGFHEGAGTGSSVLLQEDPAGLGRVWPQQFELVSLFAQGQASATVSAVGDRTMLPPASGDGPAVTLFNADGRGYGRFPGGVELLLAWDRLQPIQRGSALITAWDNLLAGSIADINGYFDILLDIVQREQDPLLLELALGQLQYVYQGLLDTAQRTALASATEERLWATVAAQPDGSRTKLVFGYYATLLATPAHVRQLYEIWAGTRTVDKLVLEEEDRMVLAQTLAIRLPAQAAAIIARQLAATANPDRRRRLEFVAPSLSADAAVRDAFFESLRDPGNRRTETWVSEAVANLHHPSRITQSEKYILPSLELLQEIQVTGDIFFPGDWLRATLGNHNSATAAQTVRRFLAERPDYSPQLRMKILQEADMLFRAAQIRSRSAVPAPASRPVR
;
A
#
# COMPACT_ATOMS: atom_id res chain seq x y z
N PHE A 1 -1.92 -31.20 2.73
CA PHE A 1 -2.71 -32.36 3.17
C PHE A 1 -4.17 -32.22 2.69
N PRO A 2 -4.91 -33.34 2.48
CA PRO A 2 -6.28 -33.27 2.00
C PRO A 2 -7.21 -32.64 3.04
N LEU A 3 -7.94 -31.60 2.66
CA LEU A 3 -8.97 -30.95 3.48
C LEU A 3 -10.02 -30.28 2.58
N PHE A 4 -11.15 -29.91 3.16
CA PHE A 4 -12.08 -29.00 2.53
C PHE A 4 -11.72 -27.58 2.98
N ASP A 5 -11.04 -26.83 2.11
CA ASP A 5 -10.64 -25.45 2.40
C ASP A 5 -11.82 -24.50 2.23
N GLN A 6 -12.71 -24.53 3.20
CA GLN A 6 -13.91 -23.72 3.26
C GLN A 6 -14.00 -23.04 4.64
N PRO A 7 -14.13 -21.72 4.73
CA PRO A 7 -14.00 -21.00 6.00
C PRO A 7 -15.03 -21.38 7.07
N ASP A 8 -16.22 -21.85 6.68
CA ASP A 8 -17.27 -22.25 7.61
C ASP A 8 -17.16 -23.72 8.07
N LEU A 9 -16.18 -24.47 7.60
CA LEU A 9 -15.85 -25.81 8.08
C LEU A 9 -14.73 -25.75 9.14
N LYS A 10 -15.00 -25.08 10.26
CA LYS A 10 -14.03 -24.98 11.37
C LYS A 10 -13.76 -26.36 11.97
N ALA A 11 -12.50 -26.59 12.35
CA ALA A 11 -12.05 -27.85 12.97
C ALA A 11 -11.04 -27.57 14.09
N ARG A 12 -10.85 -28.57 14.96
CA ARG A 12 -9.72 -28.63 15.88
C ARG A 12 -8.62 -29.47 15.26
N PHE A 13 -7.41 -28.99 15.32
CA PHE A 13 -6.24 -29.66 14.74
C PHE A 13 -5.35 -30.19 15.85
N GLU A 14 -4.99 -31.46 15.76
CA GLU A 14 -3.96 -32.10 16.59
C GLU A 14 -2.72 -32.29 15.72
N LEU A 15 -1.59 -31.76 16.14
CA LEU A 15 -0.36 -31.77 15.34
C LEU A 15 0.80 -32.38 16.13
N SER A 16 1.52 -33.29 15.47
CA SER A 16 2.85 -33.73 15.89
C SER A 16 3.84 -33.50 14.74
N LEU A 17 4.99 -32.94 15.05
CA LEU A 17 6.08 -32.66 14.10
C LEU A 17 7.33 -33.39 14.52
N VAL A 18 7.95 -34.16 13.63
CA VAL A 18 9.29 -34.72 13.83
C VAL A 18 10.28 -33.90 13.01
N VAL A 19 11.17 -33.22 13.70
CA VAL A 19 12.12 -32.26 13.09
C VAL A 19 13.56 -32.62 13.44
N PRO A 20 14.57 -32.13 12.73
CA PRO A 20 15.97 -32.27 13.12
C PRO A 20 16.24 -31.70 14.52
N ALA A 21 17.10 -32.35 15.30
CA ALA A 21 17.48 -31.87 16.62
C ALA A 21 18.05 -30.44 16.55
N GLY A 22 17.65 -29.60 17.49
CA GLY A 22 18.03 -28.20 17.53
C GLY A 22 17.12 -27.25 16.73
N TRP A 23 16.21 -27.76 15.91
CA TRP A 23 15.18 -26.92 15.30
C TRP A 23 14.15 -26.48 16.36
N ARG A 24 13.52 -25.35 16.07
CA ARG A 24 12.35 -24.87 16.82
C ARG A 24 11.09 -25.07 16.01
N ALA A 25 9.99 -25.43 16.65
CA ALA A 25 8.70 -25.53 16.03
C ALA A 25 7.65 -24.69 16.77
N LEU A 26 6.70 -24.14 16.02
CA LEU A 26 5.56 -23.37 16.48
C LEU A 26 4.31 -23.82 15.70
N ALA A 27 3.15 -23.93 16.36
CA ALA A 27 1.87 -24.24 15.74
C ALA A 27 0.76 -23.41 16.40
N ASN A 28 -0.50 -23.56 15.94
CA ASN A 28 -1.66 -22.83 16.46
C ASN A 28 -1.91 -23.06 17.97
N ALA A 29 -1.64 -24.27 18.47
CA ALA A 29 -1.90 -24.66 19.86
C ALA A 29 -0.62 -24.67 20.71
N PRO A 30 -0.73 -24.65 22.04
CA PRO A 30 0.40 -24.79 22.95
C PRO A 30 1.18 -26.10 22.75
N LEU A 31 2.48 -26.05 22.97
CA LEU A 31 3.33 -27.24 23.00
C LEU A 31 3.06 -28.03 24.30
N GLU A 32 2.65 -29.28 24.19
CA GLU A 32 2.44 -30.19 25.34
C GLU A 32 3.69 -30.98 25.64
N GLN A 33 4.38 -31.50 24.62
CA GLN A 33 5.52 -32.37 24.79
C GLN A 33 6.59 -32.13 23.73
N ARG A 34 7.86 -32.16 24.15
CA ARG A 34 9.02 -32.26 23.29
C ARG A 34 9.88 -33.43 23.74
N ALA A 35 10.19 -34.34 22.84
CA ALA A 35 10.96 -35.55 23.14
C ALA A 35 11.93 -35.91 22.00
N GLU A 36 13.10 -36.42 22.36
CA GLU A 36 14.02 -37.02 21.39
C GLU A 36 13.44 -38.35 20.85
N THR A 37 13.47 -38.53 19.52
CA THR A 37 13.00 -39.74 18.85
C THR A 37 14.09 -40.63 18.30
N GLY A 38 15.38 -40.28 18.55
CA GLY A 38 16.55 -40.95 17.97
C GLY A 38 16.97 -40.36 16.61
N GLU A 39 18.07 -40.82 16.07
CA GLU A 39 18.66 -40.41 14.77
C GLU A 39 18.82 -38.87 14.60
N GLY A 40 19.06 -38.14 15.70
CA GLY A 40 19.23 -36.68 15.67
C GLY A 40 17.93 -35.94 15.37
N ARG A 41 16.79 -36.48 15.77
CA ARG A 41 15.45 -35.88 15.60
C ARG A 41 14.73 -35.69 16.92
N GLU A 42 13.80 -34.75 16.95
CA GLU A 42 12.92 -34.43 18.07
C GLU A 42 11.45 -34.39 17.60
N GLU A 43 10.55 -34.91 18.40
CA GLU A 43 9.11 -34.80 18.22
C GLU A 43 8.58 -33.62 19.04
N TYR A 44 7.80 -32.79 18.40
CA TYR A 44 6.99 -31.73 19.01
C TYR A 44 5.52 -32.15 18.93
N ARG A 45 4.87 -32.33 20.05
CA ARG A 45 3.42 -32.65 20.14
C ARG A 45 2.68 -31.47 20.72
N PHE A 46 1.71 -30.96 19.96
CA PHE A 46 0.91 -29.80 20.33
C PHE A 46 -0.44 -30.24 20.85
N ALA A 47 -1.05 -29.46 21.77
CA ALA A 47 -2.43 -29.63 22.22
C ALA A 47 -3.40 -29.49 21.03
N PRO A 48 -4.64 -29.98 21.15
CA PRO A 48 -5.69 -29.69 20.18
C PRO A 48 -5.91 -28.16 20.08
N SER A 49 -5.98 -27.63 18.86
CA SER A 49 -6.28 -26.21 18.65
C SER A 49 -7.71 -25.86 19.10
N ASP A 50 -7.99 -24.56 19.26
CA ASP A 50 -9.35 -24.06 19.23
C ASP A 50 -10.00 -24.34 17.87
N PRO A 51 -11.36 -24.28 17.73
CA PRO A 51 -12.00 -24.47 16.45
C PRO A 51 -11.67 -23.29 15.50
N ILE A 52 -10.81 -23.54 14.52
CA ILE A 52 -10.36 -22.55 13.53
C ILE A 52 -10.76 -22.99 12.13
N SER A 53 -10.92 -22.00 11.24
CA SER A 53 -11.09 -22.26 9.81
C SER A 53 -9.84 -22.89 9.21
N PRO A 54 -9.96 -23.76 8.17
CA PRO A 54 -8.82 -24.50 7.60
C PRO A 54 -7.67 -23.60 7.15
N TYR A 55 -7.94 -22.40 6.59
CA TYR A 55 -6.92 -21.47 6.13
C TYR A 55 -6.05 -20.90 7.27
N LEU A 56 -6.51 -20.97 8.51
CA LEU A 56 -5.77 -20.53 9.70
C LEU A 56 -4.83 -21.60 10.27
N PHE A 57 -4.95 -22.86 9.80
CA PHE A 57 -4.05 -23.91 10.23
C PHE A 57 -2.62 -23.62 9.78
N ALA A 58 -1.71 -23.56 10.74
CA ALA A 58 -0.32 -23.23 10.47
C ALA A 58 0.64 -23.94 11.41
N PHE A 59 1.84 -24.17 10.88
CA PHE A 59 3.02 -24.53 11.68
C PHE A 59 4.28 -23.99 11.04
N VAL A 60 5.28 -23.77 11.87
CA VAL A 60 6.63 -23.37 11.45
C VAL A 60 7.63 -24.31 12.09
N ALA A 61 8.66 -24.75 11.36
CA ALA A 61 9.78 -25.51 11.90
C ALA A 61 11.07 -25.12 11.17
N GLY A 62 12.15 -24.94 11.92
CA GLY A 62 13.44 -24.54 11.35
C GLY A 62 14.47 -24.11 12.39
N GLU A 63 15.59 -23.64 11.89
CA GLU A 63 16.68 -23.04 12.69
C GLU A 63 16.31 -21.62 13.12
N PHE A 64 15.45 -21.52 14.13
CA PHE A 64 15.03 -20.25 14.72
C PHE A 64 15.70 -20.01 16.07
N GLN A 65 15.94 -18.73 16.36
CA GLN A 65 16.15 -18.23 17.72
C GLN A 65 14.78 -17.91 18.32
N ALA A 66 14.65 -18.06 19.64
CA ALA A 66 13.41 -17.81 20.37
C ALA A 66 13.63 -16.74 21.44
N VAL A 67 12.71 -15.80 21.54
CA VAL A 67 12.65 -14.80 22.62
C VAL A 67 11.26 -14.88 23.23
N THR A 68 11.17 -15.14 24.54
CA THR A 68 9.92 -15.15 25.27
C THR A 68 9.86 -13.97 26.23
N ARG A 69 8.71 -13.30 26.30
CA ARG A 69 8.42 -12.18 27.19
C ARG A 69 7.04 -12.36 27.82
N GLU A 70 6.89 -11.84 29.00
CA GLU A 70 5.59 -11.71 29.66
C GLU A 70 5.10 -10.26 29.51
N VAL A 71 3.91 -10.09 28.93
CA VAL A 71 3.29 -8.79 28.68
C VAL A 71 1.86 -8.84 29.18
N ASN A 72 1.51 -7.95 30.12
CA ASN A 72 0.17 -7.89 30.72
C ASN A 72 -0.31 -9.25 31.27
N GLY A 73 0.60 -10.04 31.88
CA GLY A 73 0.28 -11.36 32.44
C GLY A 73 0.13 -12.48 31.38
N ARG A 74 0.50 -12.22 30.13
CA ARG A 74 0.47 -13.17 29.02
C ARG A 74 1.87 -13.47 28.53
N SER A 75 2.24 -14.74 28.52
CA SER A 75 3.49 -15.19 27.90
C SER A 75 3.37 -15.18 26.39
N MET A 76 4.36 -14.57 25.71
CA MET A 76 4.45 -14.50 24.25
C MET A 76 5.82 -14.95 23.80
N THR A 77 5.91 -15.79 22.77
CA THR A 77 7.16 -16.22 22.16
C THR A 77 7.29 -15.72 20.74
N MET A 78 8.42 -15.08 20.46
CA MET A 78 8.84 -14.67 19.11
C MET A 78 9.90 -15.61 18.58
N LEU A 79 9.70 -16.21 17.42
CA LEU A 79 10.74 -16.92 16.66
C LEU A 79 11.31 -16.00 15.58
N HIS A 80 12.64 -16.01 15.36
CA HIS A 80 13.29 -15.22 14.31
C HIS A 80 14.55 -15.89 13.79
N ARG A 81 15.02 -15.43 12.61
CA ARG A 81 16.28 -15.84 11.98
C ARG A 81 17.30 -14.71 11.85
N GLU A 82 17.02 -13.53 12.43
CA GLU A 82 17.96 -12.40 12.40
C GLU A 82 19.25 -12.75 13.16
N THR A 83 20.38 -12.48 12.54
CA THR A 83 21.72 -12.77 13.06
C THR A 83 22.38 -11.57 13.73
N ASP A 84 21.87 -10.35 13.50
CA ASP A 84 22.28 -9.14 14.19
C ASP A 84 21.57 -9.02 15.54
N ALA A 85 22.27 -9.44 16.60
CA ALA A 85 21.75 -9.39 17.97
C ALA A 85 21.43 -7.97 18.44
N ALA A 86 22.17 -6.94 17.97
CA ALA A 86 21.89 -5.55 18.32
C ALA A 86 20.60 -5.05 17.65
N LYS A 87 20.35 -5.45 16.40
CA LYS A 87 19.10 -5.18 15.71
C LYS A 87 17.90 -5.82 16.41
N VAL A 88 18.03 -7.09 16.80
CA VAL A 88 17.00 -7.79 17.59
C VAL A 88 16.76 -7.05 18.90
N ALA A 89 17.80 -6.83 19.72
CA ALA A 89 17.67 -6.22 21.05
C ALA A 89 16.98 -4.84 21.01
N ARG A 90 17.31 -4.01 20.04
CA ARG A 90 16.73 -2.65 19.88
C ARG A 90 15.24 -2.64 19.53
N ASN A 91 14.72 -3.74 18.95
CA ASN A 91 13.35 -3.85 18.51
C ASN A 91 12.42 -4.61 19.47
N LEU A 92 12.99 -5.43 20.39
CA LEU A 92 12.20 -6.33 21.24
C LEU A 92 11.11 -5.63 22.04
N ASP A 93 11.47 -4.58 22.78
CA ASP A 93 10.52 -3.92 23.68
C ASP A 93 9.33 -3.33 22.88
N ALA A 94 9.64 -2.63 21.78
CA ALA A 94 8.60 -2.06 20.93
C ALA A 94 7.69 -3.13 20.29
N ILE A 95 8.24 -4.27 19.86
CA ILE A 95 7.45 -5.36 19.27
C ILE A 95 6.49 -5.94 20.33
N PHE A 96 7.00 -6.34 21.48
CA PHE A 96 6.18 -6.98 22.51
C PHE A 96 5.16 -6.02 23.15
N GLU A 97 5.54 -4.76 23.40
CA GLU A 97 4.64 -3.73 23.92
C GLU A 97 3.49 -3.42 22.95
N LEU A 98 3.77 -3.31 21.65
CA LEU A 98 2.72 -3.05 20.64
C LEU A 98 1.70 -4.19 20.59
N HIS A 99 2.12 -5.46 20.66
CA HIS A 99 1.21 -6.59 20.77
C HIS A 99 0.36 -6.53 22.05
N GLY A 100 1.01 -6.29 23.19
CA GLY A 100 0.28 -6.19 24.47
C GLY A 100 -0.74 -5.06 24.51
N ARG A 101 -0.39 -3.89 23.93
CA ARG A 101 -1.32 -2.76 23.81
C ARG A 101 -2.48 -3.06 22.86
N ALA A 102 -2.20 -3.71 21.72
CA ALA A 102 -3.21 -4.07 20.75
C ALA A 102 -4.24 -5.05 21.34
N ILE A 103 -3.79 -6.09 22.04
CA ILE A 103 -4.68 -7.04 22.72
C ILE A 103 -5.54 -6.33 23.76
N ALA A 104 -4.94 -5.57 24.68
CA ALA A 104 -5.67 -4.86 25.73
C ALA A 104 -6.70 -3.87 25.17
N TRP A 105 -6.36 -3.19 24.09
CA TRP A 105 -7.29 -2.27 23.41
C TRP A 105 -8.47 -3.02 22.80
N MET A 106 -8.22 -4.15 22.13
CA MET A 106 -9.28 -4.98 21.54
C MET A 106 -10.21 -5.57 22.61
N GLU A 107 -9.65 -6.09 23.70
CA GLU A 107 -10.44 -6.60 24.85
C GLU A 107 -11.35 -5.49 25.41
N GLN A 108 -10.81 -4.27 25.57
CA GLN A 108 -11.59 -3.12 26.05
C GLN A 108 -12.67 -2.67 25.05
N TYR A 109 -12.32 -2.57 23.76
CA TYR A 109 -13.23 -2.08 22.71
C TYR A 109 -14.40 -3.03 22.48
N THR A 110 -14.12 -4.34 22.41
CA THR A 110 -15.12 -5.38 22.10
C THR A 110 -15.87 -5.86 23.33
N GLY A 111 -15.29 -5.75 24.53
CA GLY A 111 -15.76 -6.38 25.75
C GLY A 111 -15.68 -7.91 25.70
N ILE A 112 -14.73 -8.46 24.94
CA ILE A 112 -14.48 -9.90 24.78
C ILE A 112 -12.98 -10.12 24.99
N ASP A 113 -12.62 -10.95 25.99
CA ASP A 113 -11.23 -11.32 26.26
C ASP A 113 -10.61 -12.02 25.04
N TYR A 114 -9.28 -12.00 24.97
CA TYR A 114 -8.55 -12.70 23.90
C TYR A 114 -8.98 -14.16 23.81
N PRO A 115 -9.49 -14.64 22.64
CA PRO A 115 -10.25 -15.88 22.61
C PRO A 115 -9.42 -17.17 22.50
N PHE A 116 -8.11 -17.08 22.18
CA PHE A 116 -7.29 -18.27 21.89
C PHE A 116 -6.36 -18.64 23.05
N GLN A 117 -5.83 -19.89 23.02
CA GLN A 117 -5.07 -20.47 24.12
C GLN A 117 -3.70 -19.80 24.33
N LYS A 118 -3.08 -19.25 23.27
CA LYS A 118 -1.77 -18.60 23.33
C LYS A 118 -1.64 -17.51 22.28
N PHE A 119 -0.62 -16.64 22.45
CA PHE A 119 -0.28 -15.60 21.51
C PHE A 119 1.22 -15.64 21.23
N ASP A 120 1.62 -16.39 20.19
CA ASP A 120 3.00 -16.47 19.73
C ASP A 120 3.10 -16.05 18.26
N PHE A 121 4.29 -15.67 17.83
CA PHE A 121 4.51 -15.20 16.46
C PHE A 121 5.91 -15.52 15.94
N VAL A 122 6.06 -15.49 14.60
CA VAL A 122 7.33 -15.78 13.93
C VAL A 122 7.67 -14.71 12.90
N LEU A 123 8.95 -14.34 12.86
CA LEU A 123 9.49 -13.39 11.89
C LEU A 123 10.23 -14.16 10.78
N LEU A 124 9.67 -14.12 9.57
CA LEU A 124 10.15 -14.86 8.40
C LEU A 124 10.87 -13.93 7.41
N PRO A 125 12.08 -14.24 6.96
CA PRO A 125 12.87 -13.35 6.09
C PRO A 125 12.28 -13.18 4.68
N GLY A 126 11.63 -14.21 4.14
CA GLY A 126 11.07 -14.22 2.78
C GLY A 126 9.56 -14.38 2.73
N PHE A 127 8.85 -13.98 3.78
CA PHE A 127 7.40 -14.10 3.84
C PHE A 127 6.72 -13.22 2.77
N PRO A 128 5.78 -13.75 1.98
CA PRO A 128 5.16 -13.01 0.88
C PRO A 128 4.26 -11.86 1.36
N TYR A 129 3.65 -12.02 2.56
CA TYR A 129 2.77 -11.02 3.17
C TYR A 129 3.51 -10.12 4.15
N GLY A 130 2.87 -9.01 4.56
CA GLY A 130 3.30 -8.24 5.73
C GLY A 130 3.16 -9.07 7.00
N GLY A 131 1.96 -9.63 7.19
CA GLY A 131 1.58 -10.56 8.24
C GLY A 131 0.57 -11.59 7.77
N MET A 132 0.25 -12.54 8.64
CA MET A 132 -0.83 -13.51 8.48
C MET A 132 -1.31 -13.96 9.87
N GLU A 133 -2.58 -13.86 10.07
CA GLU A 133 -3.30 -13.96 11.34
C GLU A 133 -3.47 -15.38 11.89
N HIS A 134 -2.59 -16.31 11.60
CA HIS A 134 -2.71 -17.68 12.14
C HIS A 134 -2.84 -17.66 13.66
N ALA A 135 -4.03 -18.00 14.19
CA ALA A 135 -4.30 -17.99 15.62
C ALA A 135 -3.22 -18.72 16.41
N GLY A 136 -2.60 -18.05 17.38
CA GLY A 136 -1.52 -18.59 18.21
C GLY A 136 -0.17 -18.79 17.50
N ALA A 137 -0.06 -18.49 16.21
CA ALA A 137 1.16 -18.68 15.40
C ALA A 137 1.27 -17.60 14.30
N ILE A 138 1.05 -16.32 14.66
CA ILE A 138 1.04 -15.21 13.72
C ILE A 138 2.39 -15.15 12.98
N ALA A 139 2.34 -15.07 11.65
CA ALA A 139 3.55 -14.92 10.85
C ALA A 139 3.72 -13.47 10.40
N TYR A 140 4.95 -12.96 10.44
CA TYR A 140 5.31 -11.62 9.98
C TYR A 140 6.50 -11.65 9.04
N ARG A 141 6.53 -10.72 8.11
CA ARG A 141 7.75 -10.42 7.34
C ARG A 141 8.78 -9.76 8.27
N ALA A 142 9.94 -10.38 8.45
CA ALA A 142 10.95 -9.95 9.42
C ALA A 142 11.36 -8.47 9.30
N PRO A 143 11.64 -7.91 8.11
CA PRO A 143 11.98 -6.49 7.98
C PRO A 143 10.87 -5.52 8.41
N SER A 144 9.60 -5.95 8.40
CA SER A 144 8.47 -5.10 8.82
C SER A 144 8.44 -4.88 10.35
N LEU A 145 9.03 -5.79 11.13
CA LEU A 145 9.08 -5.69 12.60
C LEU A 145 10.47 -5.35 13.13
N LEU A 146 11.54 -5.89 12.52
CA LEU A 146 12.92 -5.63 12.90
C LEU A 146 13.46 -4.41 12.14
N LEU A 147 13.08 -3.23 12.62
CA LEU A 147 13.44 -1.96 12.00
C LEU A 147 14.92 -1.62 12.23
N ASP A 148 15.48 -0.81 11.35
CA ASP A 148 16.85 -0.32 11.41
C ASP A 148 17.07 0.68 12.56
N ALA A 149 18.31 1.15 12.73
CA ALA A 149 18.67 2.05 13.82
C ALA A 149 18.05 3.46 13.68
N ALA A 150 17.75 3.89 12.45
CA ALA A 150 17.10 5.17 12.17
C ALA A 150 15.89 4.96 11.23
N PRO A 151 14.83 4.28 11.71
CA PRO A 151 13.67 4.00 10.88
C PRO A 151 12.91 5.29 10.57
N THR A 152 12.31 5.36 9.41
CA THR A 152 11.41 6.47 9.06
C THR A 152 10.17 6.45 9.96
N LEU A 153 9.43 7.56 10.00
CA LEU A 153 8.14 7.59 10.69
C LEU A 153 7.18 6.56 10.09
N SER A 154 7.17 6.42 8.77
CA SER A 154 6.35 5.43 8.06
C SER A 154 6.70 3.99 8.43
N ASP A 155 7.99 3.66 8.61
CA ASP A 155 8.42 2.33 9.10
C ASP A 155 7.86 2.05 10.50
N GLN A 156 7.94 3.03 11.41
CA GLN A 156 7.47 2.90 12.78
C GLN A 156 5.95 2.75 12.85
N LEU A 157 5.22 3.59 12.11
CA LEU A 157 3.77 3.53 11.99
C LEU A 157 3.32 2.25 11.28
N GLY A 158 4.04 1.83 10.24
CA GLY A 158 3.78 0.59 9.50
C GLY A 158 3.92 -0.65 10.39
N ARG A 159 4.97 -0.72 11.23
CA ARG A 159 5.12 -1.80 12.23
C ARG A 159 3.96 -1.83 13.20
N ALA A 160 3.58 -0.68 13.77
CA ALA A 160 2.47 -0.62 14.71
C ALA A 160 1.14 -0.98 14.07
N GLN A 161 0.90 -0.50 12.85
CA GLN A 161 -0.29 -0.83 12.06
C GLN A 161 -0.38 -2.32 11.76
N LEU A 162 0.73 -2.94 11.33
CA LEU A 162 0.77 -4.36 11.01
C LEU A 162 0.49 -5.22 12.24
N ILE A 163 1.16 -4.96 13.37
CA ILE A 163 0.93 -5.67 14.63
C ILE A 163 -0.52 -5.52 15.08
N ALA A 164 -1.08 -4.32 15.00
CA ALA A 164 -2.45 -4.05 15.38
C ALA A 164 -3.46 -4.76 14.46
N HIS A 165 -3.19 -4.79 13.14
CA HIS A 165 -3.97 -5.48 12.14
C HIS A 165 -4.05 -6.99 12.41
N GLU A 166 -2.90 -7.68 12.54
CA GLU A 166 -2.88 -9.12 12.81
C GLU A 166 -3.48 -9.47 14.19
N THR A 167 -3.34 -8.57 15.17
CA THR A 167 -3.97 -8.75 16.47
C THR A 167 -5.50 -8.62 16.38
N ALA A 168 -6.02 -7.67 15.61
CA ALA A 168 -7.46 -7.46 15.47
C ALA A 168 -8.15 -8.64 14.77
N HIS A 169 -7.45 -9.34 13.90
CA HIS A 169 -7.95 -10.56 13.26
C HIS A 169 -8.35 -11.65 14.24
N MET A 170 -7.76 -11.71 15.44
CA MET A 170 -8.15 -12.69 16.46
C MET A 170 -9.64 -12.61 16.80
N TRP A 171 -10.25 -11.43 16.68
CA TRP A 171 -11.69 -11.22 16.81
C TRP A 171 -12.40 -11.22 15.45
N PHE A 172 -11.86 -10.46 14.48
CA PHE A 172 -12.44 -10.26 13.15
C PHE A 172 -11.69 -11.09 12.09
N GLY A 173 -12.10 -12.32 11.89
CA GLY A 173 -11.45 -13.30 11.00
C GLY A 173 -11.33 -14.67 11.65
N ASP A 174 -10.87 -14.72 12.89
CA ASP A 174 -10.58 -15.96 13.60
C ASP A 174 -11.73 -16.39 14.52
N LEU A 175 -12.11 -15.55 15.50
CA LEU A 175 -13.27 -15.84 16.36
C LEU A 175 -14.55 -15.86 15.53
N VAL A 176 -14.80 -14.80 14.76
CA VAL A 176 -15.91 -14.72 13.80
C VAL A 176 -15.33 -14.66 12.40
N THR A 177 -15.58 -15.67 11.59
CA THR A 177 -15.02 -15.81 10.24
C THR A 177 -16.11 -15.57 9.18
N MET A 178 -15.74 -15.08 8.00
CA MET A 178 -16.67 -15.04 6.87
C MET A 178 -17.20 -16.44 6.54
N ARG A 179 -18.43 -16.53 6.04
CA ARG A 179 -18.99 -17.80 5.57
C ARG A 179 -18.33 -18.29 4.30
N TRP A 180 -18.05 -17.35 3.38
CA TRP A 180 -17.38 -17.58 2.12
C TRP A 180 -16.52 -16.38 1.73
N PHE A 181 -15.57 -16.56 0.83
CA PHE A 181 -14.58 -15.55 0.44
C PHE A 181 -15.15 -14.31 -0.27
N ASN A 182 -16.42 -14.32 -0.73
CA ASN A 182 -17.06 -13.08 -1.20
C ASN A 182 -17.17 -12.01 -0.09
N ASP A 183 -17.13 -12.43 1.16
CA ASP A 183 -17.11 -11.55 2.35
C ASP A 183 -15.75 -11.51 3.05
N VAL A 184 -14.65 -12.00 2.42
CA VAL A 184 -13.30 -11.99 3.01
C VAL A 184 -12.82 -10.56 3.34
N TRP A 185 -13.28 -9.58 2.58
CA TRP A 185 -12.97 -8.19 2.82
C TRP A 185 -13.42 -7.70 4.21
N THR A 186 -14.43 -8.33 4.82
CA THR A 186 -14.93 -7.94 6.15
C THR A 186 -13.87 -8.14 7.23
N LYS A 187 -13.11 -9.24 7.21
CA LYS A 187 -12.02 -9.45 8.15
C LYS A 187 -10.91 -8.42 7.95
N GLU A 188 -10.54 -8.16 6.70
CA GLU A 188 -9.47 -7.20 6.34
C GLU A 188 -9.83 -5.76 6.70
N VAL A 189 -11.07 -5.36 6.39
CA VAL A 189 -11.50 -3.99 6.70
C VAL A 189 -11.58 -3.73 8.19
N PHE A 190 -12.10 -4.71 8.99
CA PHE A 190 -12.16 -4.51 10.43
C PHE A 190 -10.79 -4.60 11.08
N ALA A 191 -9.88 -5.44 10.58
CA ALA A 191 -8.50 -5.44 11.05
C ALA A 191 -7.82 -4.08 10.81
N ASN A 192 -7.95 -3.50 9.62
CA ASN A 192 -7.43 -2.17 9.32
C ASN A 192 -8.12 -1.06 10.13
N PHE A 193 -9.45 -1.09 10.21
CA PHE A 193 -10.24 -0.10 10.95
C PHE A 193 -9.89 -0.07 12.44
N MET A 194 -9.71 -1.24 13.06
CA MET A 194 -9.25 -1.36 14.45
C MET A 194 -7.79 -0.92 14.58
N ALA A 195 -6.92 -1.31 13.64
CA ALA A 195 -5.52 -0.92 13.67
C ALA A 195 -5.34 0.60 13.59
N ASP A 196 -6.10 1.29 12.75
CA ASP A 196 -6.08 2.75 12.68
C ASP A 196 -6.45 3.41 14.01
N LYS A 197 -7.43 2.85 14.73
CA LYS A 197 -7.81 3.32 16.08
C LYS A 197 -6.76 2.98 17.14
N MET A 198 -6.15 1.80 17.09
CA MET A 198 -5.16 1.33 18.07
C MET A 198 -3.82 2.06 17.97
N VAL A 199 -3.40 2.44 16.77
CA VAL A 199 -2.09 3.09 16.55
C VAL A 199 -2.11 4.54 17.04
N SER A 200 -3.24 5.24 16.99
CA SER A 200 -3.37 6.63 17.40
C SER A 200 -2.81 6.92 18.80
N PRO A 201 -3.18 6.21 19.88
CA PRO A 201 -2.65 6.47 21.21
C PRO A 201 -1.14 6.16 21.36
N ALA A 202 -0.57 5.34 20.51
CA ALA A 202 0.84 4.95 20.57
C ALA A 202 1.79 6.04 20.02
N PHE A 203 1.27 6.96 19.20
CA PHE A 203 2.06 8.01 18.54
C PHE A 203 1.35 9.39 18.68
N PRO A 204 1.30 9.99 19.86
CA PRO A 204 0.49 11.18 20.13
C PRO A 204 0.91 12.43 19.34
N GLY A 205 2.10 12.43 18.73
CA GLY A 205 2.60 13.54 17.89
C GLY A 205 2.18 13.45 16.40
N VAL A 206 1.43 12.42 16.00
CA VAL A 206 1.02 12.21 14.61
C VAL A 206 -0.41 12.70 14.40
N ASP A 207 -0.63 13.48 13.32
CA ASP A 207 -1.98 13.81 12.86
C ASP A 207 -2.59 12.57 12.16
N TYR A 208 -3.54 11.93 12.87
CA TYR A 208 -4.16 10.70 12.38
C TYR A 208 -5.15 10.90 11.24
N ALA A 209 -5.77 12.07 11.13
CA ALA A 209 -6.61 12.39 9.99
C ALA A 209 -5.76 12.49 8.72
N LEU A 210 -4.62 13.17 8.82
CA LEU A 210 -3.62 13.24 7.75
C LEU A 210 -3.06 11.86 7.41
N ARG A 211 -2.63 11.10 8.42
CA ARG A 211 -2.12 9.74 8.21
C ARG A 211 -3.12 8.85 7.49
N PHE A 212 -4.37 8.84 7.94
CA PHE A 212 -5.44 8.09 7.30
C PHE A 212 -5.64 8.50 5.83
N LEU A 213 -5.65 9.81 5.57
CA LEU A 213 -5.77 10.35 4.23
C LEU A 213 -4.62 9.88 3.32
N VAL A 214 -3.36 10.08 3.72
CA VAL A 214 -2.20 9.76 2.88
C VAL A 214 -1.97 8.27 2.72
N ASN A 215 -2.38 7.46 3.70
CA ASN A 215 -2.24 6.00 3.65
C ASN A 215 -3.30 5.34 2.75
N HIS A 216 -4.56 5.79 2.81
CA HIS A 216 -5.65 5.06 2.17
C HIS A 216 -6.08 5.63 0.82
N TYR A 217 -6.19 6.95 0.69
CA TYR A 217 -6.81 7.55 -0.51
C TYR A 217 -6.00 7.36 -1.79
N PRO A 218 -4.67 7.57 -1.83
CA PRO A 218 -3.90 7.37 -3.07
C PRO A 218 -3.99 5.94 -3.60
N ALA A 219 -3.93 4.95 -2.72
CA ALA A 219 -3.98 3.53 -3.07
C ALA A 219 -5.38 3.10 -3.56
N ALA A 220 -6.44 3.56 -2.88
CA ALA A 220 -7.83 3.32 -3.30
C ALA A 220 -8.13 3.98 -4.66
N TYR A 221 -7.72 5.24 -4.83
CA TYR A 221 -7.89 5.98 -6.07
C TYR A 221 -7.14 5.36 -7.25
N ALA A 222 -5.99 4.72 -7.01
CA ALA A 222 -5.21 4.05 -8.05
C ALA A 222 -6.02 2.94 -8.73
N VAL A 223 -6.85 2.21 -7.98
CA VAL A 223 -7.72 1.17 -8.54
C VAL A 223 -9.00 1.76 -9.11
N ASP A 224 -9.70 2.61 -8.35
CA ASP A 224 -11.02 3.13 -8.77
C ASP A 224 -10.99 4.04 -10.00
N ARG A 225 -9.85 4.69 -10.31
CA ARG A 225 -9.68 5.45 -11.57
C ARG A 225 -9.28 4.57 -12.76
N SER A 226 -8.89 3.31 -12.54
CA SER A 226 -8.40 2.40 -13.58
C SER A 226 -9.54 1.73 -14.35
N GLY A 227 -9.25 1.20 -15.53
CA GLY A 227 -10.18 0.34 -16.26
C GLY A 227 -10.45 -1.02 -15.60
N GLY A 228 -9.76 -1.32 -14.49
CA GLY A 228 -9.93 -2.51 -13.67
C GLY A 228 -10.62 -2.25 -12.33
N ALA A 229 -11.34 -1.13 -12.18
CA ALA A 229 -12.09 -0.83 -10.97
C ALA A 229 -13.06 -1.97 -10.60
N ASN A 230 -13.10 -2.31 -9.32
CA ASN A 230 -13.94 -3.40 -8.80
C ASN A 230 -14.65 -2.99 -7.50
N PRO A 231 -15.79 -3.61 -7.17
CA PRO A 231 -16.47 -3.35 -5.90
C PRO A 231 -15.65 -3.89 -4.71
N ILE A 232 -15.97 -3.42 -3.52
CA ILE A 232 -15.38 -3.95 -2.27
C ILE A 232 -15.81 -5.42 -2.11
N ARG A 233 -17.12 -5.68 -2.19
CA ARG A 233 -17.67 -7.04 -2.12
C ARG A 233 -17.74 -7.63 -3.52
N GLN A 234 -17.05 -8.72 -3.75
CA GLN A 234 -16.97 -9.39 -5.05
C GLN A 234 -17.49 -10.82 -4.95
N ALA A 235 -18.20 -11.27 -5.99
CA ALA A 235 -18.60 -12.66 -6.10
C ALA A 235 -17.38 -13.56 -6.33
N LEU A 236 -17.31 -14.67 -5.62
CA LEU A 236 -16.27 -15.68 -5.80
C LEU A 236 -16.90 -17.06 -6.02
N PRO A 237 -16.98 -17.54 -7.26
CA PRO A 237 -17.56 -18.86 -7.54
C PRO A 237 -16.60 -20.02 -7.24
N ASN A 238 -15.28 -19.77 -7.19
CA ASN A 238 -14.27 -20.82 -7.01
C ASN A 238 -13.08 -20.27 -6.19
N LEU A 239 -12.63 -21.05 -5.21
CA LEU A 239 -11.53 -20.69 -4.30
C LEU A 239 -10.21 -20.43 -5.04
N ASN A 240 -9.93 -21.12 -6.16
CA ASN A 240 -8.74 -20.88 -6.99
C ASN A 240 -8.66 -19.44 -7.54
N GLN A 241 -9.74 -18.67 -7.40
CA GLN A 241 -9.83 -17.27 -7.80
C GLN A 241 -9.76 -16.31 -6.59
N ALA A 242 -9.61 -16.80 -5.38
CA ALA A 242 -9.64 -15.97 -4.16
C ALA A 242 -8.58 -14.88 -4.16
N GLY A 243 -7.39 -15.15 -4.69
CA GLY A 243 -6.30 -14.16 -4.80
C GLY A 243 -6.65 -12.92 -5.62
N GLN A 244 -7.71 -12.99 -6.42
CA GLN A 244 -8.16 -11.86 -7.22
C GLN A 244 -8.98 -10.84 -6.41
N LEU A 245 -9.52 -11.27 -5.26
CA LEU A 245 -10.28 -10.40 -4.36
C LEU A 245 -9.37 -9.40 -3.63
N TYR A 246 -8.16 -9.84 -3.28
CA TYR A 246 -7.24 -9.05 -2.48
C TYR A 246 -6.61 -7.91 -3.30
N GLY A 247 -6.50 -6.74 -2.69
CA GLY A 247 -5.90 -5.56 -3.30
C GLY A 247 -6.35 -4.25 -2.62
N SER A 248 -5.95 -3.11 -3.20
CA SER A 248 -6.16 -1.79 -2.59
C SER A 248 -7.62 -1.45 -2.32
N ILE A 249 -8.59 -2.10 -2.97
CA ILE A 249 -10.00 -1.85 -2.69
C ILE A 249 -10.38 -2.36 -1.30
N ILE A 250 -10.00 -3.58 -0.93
CA ILE A 250 -10.35 -4.11 0.39
C ILE A 250 -9.44 -3.60 1.51
N TYR A 251 -8.18 -3.24 1.21
CA TYR A 251 -7.23 -2.75 2.21
C TYR A 251 -7.22 -1.23 2.39
N HIS A 252 -7.75 -0.46 1.43
CA HIS A 252 -7.70 1.01 1.48
C HIS A 252 -9.07 1.67 1.25
N LYS A 253 -9.83 1.31 0.19
CA LYS A 253 -11.18 1.87 0.00
C LYS A 253 -12.14 1.43 1.12
N ALA A 254 -12.14 0.15 1.47
CA ALA A 254 -13.05 -0.37 2.49
C ALA A 254 -12.86 0.32 3.86
N PRO A 255 -11.65 0.56 4.41
CA PRO A 255 -11.46 1.37 5.62
C PRO A 255 -12.02 2.80 5.50
N ILE A 256 -11.90 3.45 4.34
CA ILE A 256 -12.52 4.76 4.10
C ILE A 256 -14.03 4.67 4.26
N MET A 257 -14.65 3.63 3.68
CA MET A 257 -16.09 3.42 3.77
C MET A 257 -16.53 3.06 5.19
N MET A 258 -15.73 2.30 5.95
CA MET A 258 -16.03 2.03 7.36
C MET A 258 -15.97 3.29 8.22
N ARG A 259 -15.01 4.19 7.96
CA ARG A 259 -14.96 5.49 8.62
C ARG A 259 -16.20 6.34 8.28
N GLN A 260 -16.65 6.33 7.04
CA GLN A 260 -17.89 7.00 6.66
C GLN A 260 -19.11 6.37 7.33
N LEU A 261 -19.19 5.05 7.38
CA LEU A 261 -20.26 4.33 8.07
C LEU A 261 -20.30 4.69 9.56
N GLU A 262 -19.15 4.70 10.23
CA GLU A 262 -19.06 5.12 11.64
C GLU A 262 -19.54 6.58 11.85
N LEU A 263 -19.20 7.49 10.94
CA LEU A 263 -19.66 8.88 11.00
C LEU A 263 -21.19 8.98 10.83
N LEU A 264 -21.79 8.08 10.05
CA LEU A 264 -23.24 8.04 9.83
C LEU A 264 -24.00 7.46 11.03
N VAL A 265 -23.54 6.32 11.58
CA VAL A 265 -24.24 5.62 12.67
C VAL A 265 -23.84 6.11 14.06
N GLY A 266 -22.70 6.79 14.16
CA GLY A 266 -22.08 7.22 15.41
C GLY A 266 -21.16 6.16 16.04
N GLU A 267 -20.08 6.63 16.67
CA GLU A 267 -19.00 5.78 17.20
C GLU A 267 -19.52 4.75 18.22
N GLU A 268 -20.38 5.14 19.15
CA GLU A 268 -20.88 4.22 20.17
C GLU A 268 -21.86 3.19 19.60
N ALA A 269 -22.72 3.56 18.64
CA ALA A 269 -23.61 2.62 17.97
C ALA A 269 -22.81 1.61 17.11
N MET A 270 -21.75 2.06 16.44
CA MET A 270 -20.81 1.21 15.72
C MET A 270 -20.13 0.21 16.66
N ARG A 271 -19.56 0.68 17.79
CA ARG A 271 -18.89 -0.15 18.79
C ARG A 271 -19.84 -1.21 19.38
N GLN A 272 -21.05 -0.82 19.75
CA GLN A 272 -22.07 -1.75 20.29
C GLN A 272 -22.51 -2.78 19.25
N GLY A 273 -22.72 -2.35 18.00
CA GLY A 273 -23.09 -3.23 16.89
C GLY A 273 -22.01 -4.27 16.61
N LEU A 274 -20.74 -3.85 16.57
CA LEU A 274 -19.61 -4.76 16.40
C LEU A 274 -19.47 -5.74 17.59
N GLY A 275 -19.65 -5.26 18.81
CA GLY A 275 -19.65 -6.14 19.99
C GLY A 275 -20.80 -7.16 20.01
N GLU A 276 -22.01 -6.79 19.54
CA GLU A 276 -23.10 -7.72 19.34
C GLU A 276 -22.79 -8.74 18.25
N TYR A 277 -22.28 -8.29 17.09
CA TYR A 277 -21.86 -9.15 16.00
C TYR A 277 -20.87 -10.23 16.46
N LEU A 278 -19.80 -9.83 17.17
CA LEU A 278 -18.79 -10.74 17.68
C LEU A 278 -19.36 -11.75 18.67
N ARG A 279 -20.22 -11.34 19.62
CA ARG A 279 -20.84 -12.25 20.59
C ARG A 279 -21.82 -13.22 19.93
N LYS A 280 -22.64 -12.73 18.99
CA LYS A 280 -23.67 -13.53 18.31
C LYS A 280 -23.07 -14.64 17.45
N TYR A 281 -21.95 -14.36 16.81
CA TYR A 281 -21.32 -15.28 15.85
C TYR A 281 -20.00 -15.88 16.35
N ALA A 282 -19.66 -15.73 17.65
CA ALA A 282 -18.44 -16.26 18.26
C ALA A 282 -18.25 -17.75 17.91
N TRP A 283 -17.03 -18.11 17.49
CA TRP A 283 -16.65 -19.46 17.04
C TRP A 283 -17.40 -19.96 15.80
N GLY A 284 -18.14 -19.08 15.15
CA GLY A 284 -18.95 -19.37 13.97
C GLY A 284 -18.58 -18.48 12.80
N ASN A 285 -19.55 -18.32 11.90
CA ASN A 285 -19.39 -17.61 10.64
C ASN A 285 -20.51 -16.61 10.43
N ALA A 286 -20.20 -15.49 9.79
CA ALA A 286 -21.16 -14.45 9.47
C ALA A 286 -20.90 -13.88 8.06
N THR A 287 -21.87 -13.10 7.57
CA THR A 287 -21.82 -12.42 6.28
C THR A 287 -21.88 -10.90 6.50
N TRP A 288 -21.52 -10.13 5.46
CA TRP A 288 -21.70 -8.68 5.50
C TRP A 288 -23.16 -8.24 5.75
N PRO A 289 -24.20 -8.85 5.10
CA PRO A 289 -25.59 -8.55 5.42
C PRO A 289 -25.98 -8.80 6.87
N ASP A 290 -25.40 -9.79 7.54
CA ASP A 290 -25.65 -10.04 8.97
C ASP A 290 -25.20 -8.86 9.85
N LEU A 291 -24.04 -8.27 9.54
CA LEU A 291 -23.53 -7.10 10.25
C LEU A 291 -24.33 -5.83 9.92
N ILE A 292 -24.63 -5.60 8.64
CA ILE A 292 -25.43 -4.46 8.22
C ILE A 292 -26.80 -4.48 8.91
N GLY A 293 -27.46 -5.62 9.00
CA GLY A 293 -28.74 -5.75 9.72
C GLY A 293 -28.64 -5.43 11.22
N ILE A 294 -27.50 -5.71 11.86
CA ILE A 294 -27.25 -5.32 13.26
C ILE A 294 -27.05 -3.81 13.40
N LEU A 295 -26.36 -3.16 12.46
CA LEU A 295 -26.12 -1.72 12.48
C LEU A 295 -27.35 -0.91 12.07
N ASP A 296 -28.10 -1.37 11.07
CA ASP A 296 -29.33 -0.76 10.56
C ASP A 296 -30.38 -0.60 11.66
N ALA A 297 -30.49 -1.58 12.56
CA ALA A 297 -31.37 -1.51 13.73
C ALA A 297 -31.00 -0.41 14.75
N ARG A 298 -29.89 0.32 14.57
CA ARG A 298 -29.36 1.34 15.47
C ARG A 298 -29.38 2.77 14.89
N THR A 299 -29.91 2.92 13.69
CA THR A 299 -29.99 4.21 12.98
C THR A 299 -31.25 4.29 12.15
N ASP A 300 -31.71 5.51 11.84
CA ASP A 300 -32.80 5.76 10.91
C ASP A 300 -32.34 5.84 9.43
N ILE A 301 -31.03 5.64 9.17
CA ILE A 301 -30.45 5.66 7.85
C ILE A 301 -30.59 4.28 7.21
N ASP A 302 -31.04 4.20 5.95
CA ASP A 302 -31.07 2.96 5.15
C ASP A 302 -29.63 2.51 4.82
N LEU A 303 -29.08 1.66 5.68
CA LEU A 303 -27.73 1.13 5.50
C LEU A 303 -27.65 0.07 4.39
N ALA A 304 -28.75 -0.52 4.00
CA ALA A 304 -28.78 -1.42 2.84
C ALA A 304 -28.58 -0.64 1.55
N ALA A 305 -29.26 0.51 1.36
CA ALA A 305 -29.05 1.39 0.23
C ALA A 305 -27.63 1.99 0.23
N TRP A 306 -27.10 2.39 1.39
CA TRP A 306 -25.71 2.83 1.52
C TRP A 306 -24.73 1.74 1.09
N SER A 307 -24.92 0.51 1.55
CA SER A 307 -24.07 -0.64 1.22
C SER A 307 -24.10 -0.96 -0.28
N GLU A 308 -25.25 -0.84 -0.94
CA GLU A 308 -25.35 -1.09 -2.39
C GLU A 308 -24.43 -0.16 -3.17
N VAL A 309 -24.42 1.14 -2.84
CA VAL A 309 -23.62 2.14 -3.54
C VAL A 309 -22.14 2.04 -3.23
N TRP A 310 -21.78 1.92 -1.94
CA TRP A 310 -20.39 2.04 -1.52
C TRP A 310 -19.63 0.72 -1.47
N VAL A 311 -20.33 -0.40 -1.24
CA VAL A 311 -19.70 -1.71 -1.04
C VAL A 311 -19.90 -2.63 -2.26
N ASN A 312 -21.11 -2.65 -2.83
CA ASN A 312 -21.45 -3.59 -3.89
C ASN A 312 -21.18 -3.04 -5.31
N THR A 313 -20.82 -1.75 -5.43
CA THR A 313 -20.53 -1.12 -6.73
C THR A 313 -19.08 -0.64 -6.83
N ALA A 314 -18.51 -0.75 -8.06
CA ALA A 314 -17.15 -0.31 -8.37
C ALA A 314 -17.09 1.18 -8.69
N GLY A 315 -15.92 1.81 -8.54
CA GLY A 315 -15.65 3.16 -8.98
C GLY A 315 -15.95 4.23 -7.92
N ARG A 316 -15.90 5.47 -8.35
CA ARG A 316 -16.08 6.67 -7.53
C ARG A 316 -16.64 7.81 -8.36
N PRO A 317 -17.27 8.84 -7.75
CA PRO A 317 -17.77 10.00 -8.48
C PRO A 317 -16.64 10.90 -8.99
N ASP A 318 -16.93 11.59 -10.09
CA ASP A 318 -16.21 12.78 -10.54
C ASP A 318 -17.04 14.03 -10.20
N PHE A 319 -16.40 15.02 -9.58
CA PHE A 319 -17.03 16.27 -9.21
C PHE A 319 -16.60 17.40 -10.16
N ARG A 320 -17.57 18.21 -10.58
CA ARG A 320 -17.34 19.44 -11.36
C ARG A 320 -18.15 20.59 -10.80
N VAL A 321 -17.60 21.81 -10.90
CA VAL A 321 -18.29 23.04 -10.52
C VAL A 321 -18.84 23.70 -11.77
N LEU A 322 -20.12 24.05 -11.73
CA LEU A 322 -20.81 24.80 -12.78
C LEU A 322 -21.34 26.11 -12.20
N PRO A 323 -21.35 27.23 -12.98
CA PRO A 323 -22.06 28.43 -12.58
C PRO A 323 -23.55 28.13 -12.46
N ALA A 324 -24.22 28.60 -11.42
CA ALA A 324 -25.67 28.46 -11.29
C ALA A 324 -26.39 29.21 -12.41
N GLY A 325 -27.45 28.64 -12.94
CA GLY A 325 -28.18 29.16 -14.11
C GLY A 325 -27.76 28.56 -15.45
N ASN A 326 -26.61 27.89 -15.53
CA ASN A 326 -26.19 27.10 -16.71
C ASN A 326 -26.62 25.62 -16.63
N ASP A 327 -27.25 25.23 -15.54
CA ASP A 327 -27.67 23.86 -15.25
C ASP A 327 -29.11 23.54 -15.63
N GLY A 328 -29.91 24.59 -16.03
CA GLY A 328 -31.33 24.46 -16.43
C GLY A 328 -32.32 24.13 -15.29
N PHE A 329 -31.86 24.08 -14.03
CA PHE A 329 -32.67 23.67 -12.87
C PHE A 329 -32.82 24.74 -11.78
N HIS A 330 -31.95 25.75 -11.75
CA HIS A 330 -31.94 26.78 -10.72
C HIS A 330 -32.18 28.18 -11.34
N GLU A 331 -33.34 28.39 -11.93
CA GLU A 331 -33.80 29.72 -12.33
C GLU A 331 -34.03 30.60 -11.08
N GLY A 332 -33.22 31.65 -10.94
CA GLY A 332 -33.33 32.59 -9.82
C GLY A 332 -32.19 32.49 -8.77
N ALA A 333 -31.20 31.63 -8.94
CA ALA A 333 -30.00 31.69 -8.13
C ALA A 333 -29.26 33.02 -8.35
N GLY A 334 -28.88 33.71 -7.27
CA GLY A 334 -28.19 34.99 -7.33
C GLY A 334 -26.89 34.92 -8.14
N THR A 335 -26.47 36.04 -8.72
CA THR A 335 -25.17 36.15 -9.40
C THR A 335 -24.05 35.78 -8.45
N GLY A 336 -23.29 34.71 -8.79
CA GLY A 336 -22.17 34.18 -7.96
C GLY A 336 -22.45 32.84 -7.28
N SER A 337 -23.66 32.28 -7.40
CA SER A 337 -23.93 30.90 -6.95
C SER A 337 -23.27 29.88 -7.88
N SER A 338 -22.82 28.75 -7.33
CA SER A 338 -22.27 27.63 -8.07
C SER A 338 -22.93 26.31 -7.65
N VAL A 339 -22.97 25.37 -8.58
CA VAL A 339 -23.50 24.01 -8.37
C VAL A 339 -22.33 23.02 -8.47
N LEU A 340 -22.21 22.15 -7.49
CA LEU A 340 -21.37 20.98 -7.57
C LEU A 340 -22.15 19.86 -8.24
N LEU A 341 -21.68 19.44 -9.40
CA LEU A 341 -22.20 18.30 -10.14
C LEU A 341 -21.41 17.06 -9.76
N GLN A 342 -22.11 16.00 -9.38
CA GLN A 342 -21.56 14.67 -9.17
C GLN A 342 -21.86 13.82 -10.41
N GLU A 343 -20.82 13.36 -11.11
CA GLU A 343 -20.94 12.52 -12.30
C GLU A 343 -20.49 11.11 -12.03
N ASP A 344 -21.18 10.14 -12.60
CA ASP A 344 -20.74 8.75 -12.64
C ASP A 344 -19.89 8.51 -13.90
N PRO A 345 -18.55 8.25 -13.75
CA PRO A 345 -17.68 8.03 -14.91
C PRO A 345 -18.06 6.83 -15.78
N ALA A 346 -18.82 5.86 -15.22
CA ALA A 346 -19.31 4.71 -15.97
C ALA A 346 -20.62 5.01 -16.75
N GLY A 347 -21.21 6.19 -16.57
CA GLY A 347 -22.45 6.60 -17.28
C GLY A 347 -23.71 5.84 -16.83
N LEU A 348 -23.69 5.22 -15.65
CA LEU A 348 -24.83 4.46 -15.09
C LEU A 348 -25.77 5.32 -14.24
N GLY A 349 -25.47 6.63 -14.07
CA GLY A 349 -26.29 7.57 -13.30
C GLY A 349 -26.27 7.31 -11.78
N ARG A 350 -25.24 6.65 -11.27
CA ARG A 350 -25.10 6.38 -9.83
C ARG A 350 -24.75 7.67 -9.08
N VAL A 351 -25.21 7.74 -7.84
CA VAL A 351 -24.89 8.82 -6.91
C VAL A 351 -24.28 8.21 -5.66
N TRP A 352 -23.22 8.81 -5.15
CA TRP A 352 -22.53 8.44 -3.92
C TRP A 352 -22.77 9.50 -2.84
N PRO A 353 -23.81 9.36 -2.00
CA PRO A 353 -24.12 10.32 -0.95
C PRO A 353 -22.97 10.45 0.04
N GLN A 354 -22.49 11.68 0.25
CA GLN A 354 -21.36 11.95 1.12
C GLN A 354 -21.31 13.38 1.63
N GLN A 355 -20.51 13.61 2.68
CA GLN A 355 -20.30 14.92 3.26
C GLN A 355 -18.80 15.18 3.41
N PHE A 356 -18.37 16.41 3.09
CA PHE A 356 -16.99 16.86 3.20
C PHE A 356 -16.89 18.38 3.40
N GLU A 357 -15.73 18.85 3.84
CA GLU A 357 -15.46 20.27 4.00
C GLU A 357 -14.91 20.89 2.70
N LEU A 358 -15.38 22.11 2.43
CA LEU A 358 -14.86 23.00 1.40
C LEU A 358 -14.16 24.18 2.07
N VAL A 359 -12.96 24.53 1.60
CA VAL A 359 -12.21 25.72 2.05
C VAL A 359 -11.93 26.62 0.86
N SER A 360 -12.35 27.88 0.97
CA SER A 360 -12.07 28.93 -0.01
C SER A 360 -11.04 29.90 0.54
N LEU A 361 -9.92 30.04 -0.16
CA LEU A 361 -8.81 30.94 0.16
C LEU A 361 -8.91 32.21 -0.66
N PHE A 362 -9.13 33.34 0.00
CA PHE A 362 -9.17 34.67 -0.63
C PHE A 362 -7.82 35.36 -0.55
N ALA A 363 -7.69 36.54 -1.16
CA ALA A 363 -6.50 37.36 -1.00
C ALA A 363 -6.20 37.65 0.48
N GLN A 364 -7.26 37.89 1.27
CA GLN A 364 -7.20 38.03 2.72
C GLN A 364 -8.14 37.03 3.38
N GLY A 365 -7.59 36.14 4.23
CA GLY A 365 -8.35 35.17 4.99
C GLY A 365 -8.83 33.94 4.21
N GLN A 366 -9.65 33.16 4.86
CA GLN A 366 -10.29 31.95 4.31
C GLN A 366 -11.69 31.77 4.88
N ALA A 367 -12.54 31.05 4.16
CA ALA A 367 -13.84 30.58 4.64
C ALA A 367 -13.97 29.07 4.45
N SER A 368 -14.64 28.41 5.39
CA SER A 368 -14.96 26.98 5.28
C SER A 368 -16.45 26.74 5.30
N ALA A 369 -16.88 25.68 4.66
CA ALA A 369 -18.27 25.23 4.66
C ALA A 369 -18.37 23.73 4.49
N THR A 370 -19.37 23.12 5.14
CA THR A 370 -19.69 21.70 4.92
C THR A 370 -20.57 21.55 3.68
N VAL A 371 -20.22 20.62 2.80
CA VAL A 371 -20.98 20.25 1.61
C VAL A 371 -21.60 18.88 1.83
N SER A 372 -22.92 18.78 1.71
CA SER A 372 -23.68 17.52 1.73
C SER A 372 -24.10 17.17 0.32
N ALA A 373 -23.30 16.34 -0.34
CA ALA A 373 -23.54 15.88 -1.72
C ALA A 373 -24.36 14.59 -1.70
N VAL A 374 -25.68 14.73 -1.52
CA VAL A 374 -26.63 13.59 -1.43
C VAL A 374 -27.30 13.26 -2.75
N GLY A 375 -27.20 14.13 -3.74
CA GLY A 375 -27.73 13.98 -5.09
C GLY A 375 -26.66 14.21 -6.15
N ASP A 376 -27.05 14.13 -7.42
CA ASP A 376 -26.18 14.43 -8.55
C ASP A 376 -25.81 15.93 -8.66
N ARG A 377 -26.57 16.80 -7.98
CA ARG A 377 -26.39 18.26 -7.94
C ARG A 377 -26.51 18.79 -6.52
N THR A 378 -25.58 19.63 -6.13
CA THR A 378 -25.54 20.26 -4.81
C THR A 378 -25.24 21.74 -4.97
N MET A 379 -26.13 22.61 -4.44
CA MET A 379 -25.82 24.04 -4.35
C MET A 379 -24.65 24.27 -3.41
N LEU A 380 -23.62 24.94 -3.91
CA LEU A 380 -22.49 25.34 -3.07
C LEU A 380 -22.86 26.59 -2.26
N PRO A 381 -22.42 26.66 -0.98
CA PRO A 381 -22.58 27.87 -0.21
C PRO A 381 -21.83 29.02 -0.90
N PRO A 382 -22.38 30.25 -0.87
CA PRO A 382 -21.70 31.37 -1.47
C PRO A 382 -20.36 31.61 -0.81
N ALA A 383 -19.31 31.78 -1.61
CA ALA A 383 -18.00 32.13 -1.10
C ALA A 383 -18.04 33.58 -0.56
N SER A 384 -17.85 33.74 0.75
CA SER A 384 -17.88 35.05 1.41
C SER A 384 -16.46 35.57 1.59
N GLY A 385 -16.01 36.46 0.69
CA GLY A 385 -14.68 37.08 0.76
C GLY A 385 -14.42 37.99 -0.44
N ASP A 386 -13.38 38.81 -0.38
CA ASP A 386 -13.02 39.76 -1.42
C ASP A 386 -12.14 39.11 -2.50
N GLY A 387 -12.61 39.18 -3.76
CA GLY A 387 -11.86 38.77 -4.95
C GLY A 387 -11.96 37.29 -5.29
N PRO A 388 -11.23 36.81 -6.28
CA PRO A 388 -11.22 35.42 -6.68
C PRO A 388 -10.62 34.53 -5.58
N ALA A 389 -11.25 33.38 -5.35
CA ALA A 389 -10.82 32.40 -4.35
C ALA A 389 -10.17 31.18 -5.01
N VAL A 390 -9.16 30.62 -4.36
CA VAL A 390 -8.71 29.24 -4.59
C VAL A 390 -9.55 28.34 -3.69
N THR A 391 -10.26 27.38 -4.28
CA THR A 391 -11.18 26.52 -3.54
C THR A 391 -10.63 25.10 -3.45
N LEU A 392 -10.43 24.62 -2.23
CA LEU A 392 -10.08 23.23 -1.94
C LEU A 392 -11.35 22.49 -1.50
N PHE A 393 -11.77 21.52 -2.30
CA PHE A 393 -12.80 20.55 -1.96
C PHE A 393 -12.19 19.41 -1.13
N ASN A 394 -13.03 18.76 -0.31
CA ASN A 394 -12.57 17.69 0.57
C ASN A 394 -11.39 18.11 1.47
N ALA A 395 -11.46 19.28 2.03
CA ALA A 395 -10.38 19.88 2.83
C ALA A 395 -10.10 19.12 4.14
N ASP A 396 -11.08 18.40 4.66
CA ASP A 396 -11.01 17.53 5.84
C ASP A 396 -10.66 16.06 5.51
N GLY A 397 -10.50 15.71 4.23
CA GLY A 397 -10.16 14.36 3.79
C GLY A 397 -11.24 13.31 4.07
N ARG A 398 -12.52 13.69 4.17
CA ARG A 398 -13.63 12.76 4.43
C ARG A 398 -14.35 12.30 3.18
N GLY A 399 -14.42 13.15 2.13
CA GLY A 399 -15.06 12.82 0.88
C GLY A 399 -14.26 11.84 0.04
N TYR A 400 -14.92 11.13 -0.85
CA TYR A 400 -14.32 10.16 -1.76
C TYR A 400 -14.77 10.41 -3.20
N GLY A 401 -13.83 10.72 -4.09
CA GLY A 401 -14.10 11.05 -5.48
C GLY A 401 -12.96 11.85 -6.12
N ARG A 402 -13.09 12.18 -7.41
CA ARG A 402 -12.20 13.12 -8.06
C ARG A 402 -12.77 14.54 -7.92
N PHE A 403 -12.07 15.36 -7.14
CA PHE A 403 -12.50 16.73 -6.85
C PHE A 403 -11.86 17.74 -7.81
N PRO A 404 -12.51 18.90 -8.08
CA PRO A 404 -11.91 19.99 -8.82
C PRO A 404 -10.71 20.58 -8.10
N GLY A 405 -9.67 21.00 -8.83
CA GLY A 405 -8.48 21.65 -8.34
C GLY A 405 -7.23 21.27 -9.13
N GLY A 406 -6.20 22.09 -9.07
CA GLY A 406 -4.98 21.92 -9.83
C GLY A 406 -3.77 22.49 -9.11
N VAL A 407 -2.84 23.05 -9.88
CA VAL A 407 -1.58 23.62 -9.36
C VAL A 407 -1.81 24.80 -8.41
N GLU A 408 -2.90 25.55 -8.57
CA GLU A 408 -3.28 26.67 -7.70
C GLU A 408 -3.41 26.26 -6.23
N LEU A 409 -3.82 25.01 -5.97
CA LEU A 409 -3.86 24.48 -4.61
C LEU A 409 -2.45 24.31 -4.04
N LEU A 410 -1.51 23.83 -4.84
CA LEU A 410 -0.12 23.64 -4.43
C LEU A 410 0.63 24.98 -4.28
N LEU A 411 0.29 25.99 -5.08
CA LEU A 411 0.80 27.35 -4.93
C LEU A 411 0.32 28.02 -3.65
N ALA A 412 -0.82 27.60 -3.10
CA ALA A 412 -1.36 28.10 -1.83
C ALA A 412 -0.79 27.38 -0.59
N TRP A 413 0.24 26.53 -0.73
CA TRP A 413 0.79 25.61 0.26
C TRP A 413 0.93 26.16 1.68
N ASP A 414 1.56 27.33 1.80
CA ASP A 414 1.86 27.94 3.11
C ASP A 414 0.62 28.45 3.87
N ARG A 415 -0.53 28.51 3.18
CA ARG A 415 -1.82 28.93 3.73
C ARG A 415 -2.69 27.75 4.19
N LEU A 416 -2.28 26.52 3.88
CA LEU A 416 -3.03 25.29 4.13
C LEU A 416 -2.57 24.62 5.45
N GLN A 417 -3.53 24.09 6.21
CA GLN A 417 -3.26 23.21 7.35
C GLN A 417 -2.72 21.84 6.85
N PRO A 418 -2.05 21.03 7.69
CA PRO A 418 -1.47 19.75 7.25
C PRO A 418 -2.47 18.84 6.51
N ILE A 419 -3.66 18.61 7.04
CA ILE A 419 -4.69 17.79 6.37
C ILE A 419 -5.10 18.39 5.02
N GLN A 420 -5.22 19.72 4.92
CA GLN A 420 -5.55 20.42 3.68
C GLN A 420 -4.41 20.31 2.64
N ARG A 421 -3.15 20.33 3.08
CA ARG A 421 -1.98 20.06 2.22
C ARG A 421 -2.03 18.65 1.64
N GLY A 422 -2.34 17.66 2.46
CA GLY A 422 -2.53 16.27 2.01
C GLY A 422 -3.65 16.16 0.97
N SER A 423 -4.81 16.78 1.25
CA SER A 423 -5.92 16.82 0.30
C SER A 423 -5.55 17.55 -1.01
N ALA A 424 -4.81 18.67 -0.94
CA ALA A 424 -4.35 19.41 -2.10
C ALA A 424 -3.40 18.58 -2.98
N LEU A 425 -2.42 17.89 -2.37
CA LEU A 425 -1.50 16.98 -3.09
C LEU A 425 -2.27 15.86 -3.81
N ILE A 426 -3.22 15.22 -3.13
CA ILE A 426 -4.00 14.12 -3.70
C ILE A 426 -4.90 14.63 -4.82
N THR A 427 -5.56 15.78 -4.64
CA THR A 427 -6.46 16.38 -5.64
C THR A 427 -5.67 16.81 -6.89
N ALA A 428 -4.57 17.54 -6.73
CA ALA A 428 -3.74 17.98 -7.85
C ALA A 428 -3.13 16.78 -8.60
N TRP A 429 -2.67 15.76 -7.88
CA TRP A 429 -2.16 14.52 -8.45
C TRP A 429 -3.20 13.78 -9.29
N ASP A 430 -4.41 13.63 -8.77
CA ASP A 430 -5.48 12.92 -9.48
C ASP A 430 -5.90 13.65 -10.77
N ASN A 431 -5.94 14.99 -10.73
CA ASN A 431 -6.20 15.82 -11.89
C ASN A 431 -5.02 15.86 -12.88
N LEU A 432 -3.76 15.78 -12.42
CA LEU A 432 -2.60 15.58 -13.29
C LEU A 432 -2.74 14.26 -14.08
N LEU A 433 -3.04 13.17 -13.39
CA LEU A 433 -3.21 11.85 -14.00
C LEU A 433 -4.44 11.78 -14.93
N ALA A 434 -5.47 12.60 -14.70
CA ALA A 434 -6.59 12.76 -15.61
C ALA A 434 -6.25 13.58 -16.87
N GLY A 435 -5.07 14.21 -16.89
CA GLY A 435 -4.60 15.06 -17.98
C GLY A 435 -5.21 16.47 -17.98
N SER A 436 -5.72 16.92 -16.83
CA SER A 436 -6.25 18.27 -16.64
C SER A 436 -5.16 19.32 -16.43
N ILE A 437 -3.95 18.91 -16.03
CA ILE A 437 -2.77 19.76 -15.85
C ILE A 437 -1.83 19.51 -17.02
N ALA A 438 -1.61 20.54 -17.84
CA ALA A 438 -0.82 20.43 -19.08
C ALA A 438 0.68 20.69 -18.86
N ASP A 439 1.05 21.59 -17.94
CA ASP A 439 2.44 21.94 -17.65
C ASP A 439 3.06 20.97 -16.64
N ILE A 440 3.65 19.91 -17.16
CA ILE A 440 4.29 18.87 -16.34
C ILE A 440 5.60 19.38 -15.71
N ASN A 441 6.34 20.24 -16.42
CA ASN A 441 7.58 20.83 -15.88
C ASN A 441 7.28 21.77 -14.71
N GLY A 442 6.30 22.67 -14.87
CA GLY A 442 5.86 23.54 -13.77
C GLY A 442 5.33 22.77 -12.58
N TYR A 443 4.58 21.67 -12.80
CA TYR A 443 4.14 20.79 -11.74
C TYR A 443 5.32 20.13 -11.00
N PHE A 444 6.33 19.66 -11.74
CA PHE A 444 7.56 19.09 -11.18
C PHE A 444 8.31 20.09 -10.31
N ASP A 445 8.49 21.33 -10.80
CA ASP A 445 9.19 22.39 -10.05
C ASP A 445 8.46 22.73 -8.75
N ILE A 446 7.12 22.82 -8.76
CA ILE A 446 6.31 23.05 -7.56
C ILE A 446 6.50 21.93 -6.55
N LEU A 447 6.47 20.65 -6.98
CA LEU A 447 6.72 19.52 -6.08
C LEU A 447 8.13 19.57 -5.47
N LEU A 448 9.14 19.94 -6.28
CA LEU A 448 10.51 20.04 -5.81
C LEU A 448 10.67 21.18 -4.78
N ASP A 449 9.95 22.29 -4.95
CA ASP A 449 9.87 23.37 -3.97
C ASP A 449 9.19 22.93 -2.68
N ILE A 450 8.09 22.17 -2.77
CA ILE A 450 7.40 21.58 -1.60
C ILE A 450 8.35 20.67 -0.83
N VAL A 451 9.02 19.73 -1.51
CA VAL A 451 9.97 18.78 -0.89
C VAL A 451 11.09 19.51 -0.12
N GLN A 452 11.56 20.68 -0.58
CA GLN A 452 12.60 21.42 0.11
C GLN A 452 12.14 22.10 1.42
N ARG A 453 10.87 22.42 1.56
CA ARG A 453 10.36 23.23 2.69
C ARG A 453 9.35 22.48 3.58
N GLU A 454 8.80 21.34 3.15
CA GLU A 454 7.85 20.58 3.95
C GLU A 454 8.54 19.95 5.18
N GLN A 455 7.88 20.11 6.33
CA GLN A 455 8.39 19.64 7.62
C GLN A 455 7.61 18.43 8.16
N ASP A 456 6.39 18.22 7.71
CA ASP A 456 5.63 17.02 8.08
C ASP A 456 6.16 15.80 7.30
N PRO A 457 6.64 14.73 7.97
CA PRO A 457 7.25 13.60 7.28
C PRO A 457 6.27 12.80 6.41
N LEU A 458 4.97 12.79 6.73
CA LEU A 458 3.96 12.11 5.91
C LEU A 458 3.70 12.86 4.60
N LEU A 459 3.63 14.19 4.66
CA LEU A 459 3.48 15.05 3.48
C LEU A 459 4.75 15.04 2.64
N LEU A 460 5.91 15.08 3.28
CA LEU A 460 7.21 15.00 2.62
C LEU A 460 7.34 13.70 1.82
N GLU A 461 6.98 12.56 2.41
CA GLU A 461 7.02 11.26 1.74
C GLU A 461 6.03 11.20 0.57
N LEU A 462 4.80 11.69 0.74
CA LEU A 462 3.81 11.76 -0.35
C LEU A 462 4.31 12.64 -1.52
N ALA A 463 4.88 13.80 -1.21
CA ALA A 463 5.42 14.72 -2.23
C ALA A 463 6.63 14.11 -2.95
N LEU A 464 7.54 13.44 -2.23
CA LEU A 464 8.70 12.73 -2.81
C LEU A 464 8.26 11.60 -3.74
N GLY A 465 7.23 10.81 -3.35
CA GLY A 465 6.68 9.76 -4.20
C GLY A 465 6.09 10.31 -5.51
N GLN A 466 5.32 11.40 -5.43
CA GLN A 466 4.79 12.09 -6.62
C GLN A 466 5.92 12.69 -7.47
N LEU A 467 6.90 13.34 -6.86
CA LEU A 467 8.08 13.89 -7.54
C LEU A 467 8.84 12.83 -8.32
N GLN A 468 9.11 11.68 -7.68
CA GLN A 468 9.78 10.55 -8.32
C GLN A 468 9.01 10.07 -9.55
N TYR A 469 7.70 9.89 -9.41
CA TYR A 469 6.89 9.40 -10.54
C TYR A 469 6.82 10.43 -11.68
N VAL A 470 6.67 11.73 -11.38
CA VAL A 470 6.69 12.77 -12.43
C VAL A 470 8.03 12.73 -13.16
N TYR A 471 9.16 12.70 -12.43
CA TYR A 471 10.49 12.69 -13.01
C TYR A 471 10.73 11.44 -13.89
N GLN A 472 10.44 10.25 -13.40
CA GLN A 472 10.75 9.00 -14.09
C GLN A 472 9.68 8.58 -15.11
N GLY A 473 8.41 8.84 -14.81
CA GLY A 473 7.26 8.37 -15.57
C GLY A 473 6.73 9.38 -16.60
N LEU A 474 6.64 10.66 -16.24
CA LEU A 474 5.98 11.66 -17.09
C LEU A 474 6.93 12.50 -17.92
N LEU A 475 8.11 12.89 -17.38
CA LEU A 475 9.12 13.62 -18.13
C LEU A 475 9.78 12.74 -19.20
N ASP A 476 10.05 13.30 -20.36
CA ASP A 476 10.81 12.61 -21.40
C ASP A 476 12.32 12.57 -21.10
N THR A 477 13.09 11.87 -21.90
CA THR A 477 14.53 11.71 -21.68
C THR A 477 15.29 13.03 -21.80
N ALA A 478 14.91 13.93 -22.71
CA ALA A 478 15.55 15.22 -22.90
C ALA A 478 15.28 16.13 -21.70
N GLN A 479 14.03 16.18 -21.23
CA GLN A 479 13.63 16.92 -20.03
C GLN A 479 14.38 16.41 -18.79
N ARG A 480 14.40 15.08 -18.56
CA ARG A 480 15.16 14.51 -17.43
C ARG A 480 16.64 14.86 -17.48
N THR A 481 17.25 14.76 -18.67
CA THR A 481 18.68 15.11 -18.85
C THR A 481 18.94 16.57 -18.53
N ALA A 482 18.06 17.47 -18.98
CA ALA A 482 18.19 18.90 -18.73
C ALA A 482 18.03 19.26 -17.24
N LEU A 483 17.14 18.57 -16.53
CA LEU A 483 16.84 18.84 -15.13
C LEU A 483 17.73 18.08 -14.13
N ALA A 484 18.48 17.05 -14.57
CA ALA A 484 19.16 16.10 -13.69
C ALA A 484 20.06 16.78 -12.65
N SER A 485 21.02 17.62 -13.09
CA SER A 485 22.00 18.26 -12.18
C SER A 485 21.31 19.12 -11.12
N ALA A 486 20.39 19.98 -11.55
CA ALA A 486 19.67 20.88 -10.63
C ALA A 486 18.79 20.10 -9.65
N THR A 487 18.11 19.03 -10.11
CA THR A 487 17.29 18.16 -9.25
C THR A 487 18.14 17.45 -8.21
N GLU A 488 19.25 16.86 -8.63
CA GLU A 488 20.16 16.12 -7.75
C GLU A 488 20.81 17.03 -6.70
N GLU A 489 21.24 18.25 -7.10
CA GLU A 489 21.79 19.25 -6.19
C GLU A 489 20.76 19.70 -5.14
N ARG A 490 19.52 19.98 -5.58
CA ARG A 490 18.42 20.39 -4.69
C ARG A 490 18.04 19.28 -3.72
N LEU A 491 17.92 18.03 -4.20
CA LEU A 491 17.63 16.89 -3.32
C LEU A 491 18.79 16.62 -2.35
N TRP A 492 20.03 16.74 -2.80
CA TRP A 492 21.18 16.61 -1.92
C TRP A 492 21.21 17.67 -0.82
N ALA A 493 20.93 18.92 -1.17
CA ALA A 493 20.79 20.01 -0.20
C ALA A 493 19.66 19.71 0.80
N THR A 494 18.55 19.11 0.32
CA THR A 494 17.45 18.69 1.19
C THR A 494 17.87 17.57 2.12
N VAL A 495 18.65 16.56 1.67
CA VAL A 495 19.23 15.51 2.54
C VAL A 495 20.05 16.13 3.68
N ALA A 496 20.94 17.08 3.33
CA ALA A 496 21.82 17.72 4.29
C ALA A 496 21.09 18.62 5.31
N ALA A 497 19.92 19.15 4.94
CA ALA A 497 19.12 20.07 5.77
C ALA A 497 18.20 19.35 6.77
N GLN A 498 18.06 18.01 6.68
CA GLN A 498 17.11 17.30 7.55
C GLN A 498 17.52 17.35 9.03
N PRO A 499 16.54 17.50 9.95
CA PRO A 499 16.82 17.70 11.38
C PRO A 499 17.30 16.43 12.09
N ASP A 500 16.93 15.24 11.59
CA ASP A 500 17.16 13.94 12.23
C ASP A 500 17.49 12.84 11.23
N GLY A 501 17.93 11.67 11.74
CA GLY A 501 18.33 10.53 10.92
C GLY A 501 17.19 9.87 10.15
N SER A 502 15.98 9.86 10.70
CA SER A 502 14.78 9.31 10.08
C SER A 502 14.44 10.05 8.77
N ARG A 503 14.34 11.39 8.84
CA ARG A 503 14.07 12.22 7.66
C ARG A 503 15.23 12.24 6.69
N THR A 504 16.48 12.24 7.19
CA THR A 504 17.68 12.12 6.35
C THR A 504 17.61 10.83 5.53
N LYS A 505 17.28 9.70 6.15
CA LYS A 505 17.14 8.40 5.47
C LYS A 505 16.01 8.43 4.44
N LEU A 506 14.85 9.01 4.77
CA LEU A 506 13.73 9.15 3.85
C LEU A 506 14.15 9.88 2.57
N VAL A 507 14.64 11.12 2.71
CA VAL A 507 15.03 11.93 1.54
C VAL A 507 16.18 11.32 0.77
N PHE A 508 17.16 10.72 1.48
CA PHE A 508 18.31 10.03 0.86
C PHE A 508 17.87 8.82 0.03
N GLY A 509 16.87 8.06 0.44
CA GLY A 509 16.30 6.95 -0.32
C GLY A 509 15.78 7.42 -1.70
N TYR A 510 14.98 8.48 -1.72
CA TYR A 510 14.48 9.06 -2.98
C TYR A 510 15.61 9.69 -3.82
N TYR A 511 16.55 10.41 -3.19
CA TYR A 511 17.73 10.91 -3.88
C TYR A 511 18.49 9.78 -4.58
N ALA A 512 18.78 8.67 -3.90
CA ALA A 512 19.51 7.53 -4.45
C ALA A 512 18.81 6.89 -5.66
N THR A 513 17.47 6.89 -5.70
CA THR A 513 16.71 6.33 -6.84
C THR A 513 16.66 7.26 -8.04
N LEU A 514 16.76 8.60 -7.87
CA LEU A 514 16.63 9.58 -8.92
C LEU A 514 17.94 9.94 -9.60
N LEU A 515 19.09 9.52 -9.08
CA LEU A 515 20.41 9.87 -9.60
C LEU A 515 20.61 9.48 -11.07
N ALA A 516 21.21 10.37 -11.84
CA ALA A 516 21.58 10.16 -13.23
C ALA A 516 22.98 10.70 -13.58
N THR A 517 23.43 11.79 -12.92
CA THR A 517 24.71 12.43 -13.26
C THR A 517 25.90 11.64 -12.71
N PRO A 518 27.03 11.59 -13.44
CA PRO A 518 28.22 10.85 -13.00
C PRO A 518 28.79 11.32 -11.65
N ALA A 519 28.65 12.62 -11.34
CA ALA A 519 29.12 13.19 -10.09
C ALA A 519 28.36 12.60 -8.88
N HIS A 520 27.04 12.63 -8.92
CA HIS A 520 26.21 12.16 -7.85
C HIS A 520 26.16 10.61 -7.75
N VAL A 521 26.28 9.90 -8.87
CA VAL A 521 26.46 8.44 -8.87
C VAL A 521 27.80 8.05 -8.20
N ARG A 522 28.88 8.80 -8.45
CA ARG A 522 30.16 8.60 -7.75
C ARG A 522 30.02 8.88 -6.25
N GLN A 523 29.33 9.96 -5.89
CA GLN A 523 29.05 10.27 -4.50
C GLN A 523 28.27 9.12 -3.80
N LEU A 524 27.27 8.56 -4.45
CA LEU A 524 26.53 7.41 -3.92
C LEU A 524 27.42 6.18 -3.74
N TYR A 525 28.35 5.94 -4.69
CA TYR A 525 29.34 4.88 -4.59
C TYR A 525 30.26 5.07 -3.38
N GLU A 526 30.76 6.29 -3.16
CA GLU A 526 31.62 6.62 -2.01
C GLU A 526 30.87 6.40 -0.66
N ILE A 527 29.59 6.75 -0.60
CA ILE A 527 28.73 6.53 0.58
C ILE A 527 28.54 5.03 0.82
N TRP A 528 28.16 4.27 -0.22
CA TRP A 528 28.02 2.82 -0.14
C TRP A 528 29.33 2.14 0.27
N ALA A 529 30.45 2.57 -0.30
CA ALA A 529 31.78 2.03 -0.03
C ALA A 529 32.32 2.39 1.37
N GLY A 530 31.66 3.33 2.07
CA GLY A 530 32.05 3.81 3.40
C GLY A 530 33.23 4.80 3.37
N THR A 531 33.62 5.34 2.22
CA THR A 531 34.67 6.34 2.06
C THR A 531 34.16 7.76 2.22
N ARG A 532 32.85 7.94 2.22
CA ARG A 532 32.15 9.22 2.48
C ARG A 532 31.04 8.98 3.49
N THR A 533 30.98 9.82 4.50
CA THR A 533 29.92 9.84 5.50
C THR A 533 28.93 10.97 5.22
N VAL A 534 27.68 10.78 5.60
CA VAL A 534 26.61 11.78 5.57
C VAL A 534 26.15 11.98 7.00
N ASP A 535 26.06 13.23 7.44
CA ASP A 535 25.61 13.51 8.80
C ASP A 535 24.20 12.91 9.03
N LYS A 536 24.00 12.31 10.21
CA LYS A 536 22.76 11.65 10.64
C LYS A 536 22.31 10.44 9.81
N LEU A 537 22.94 10.11 8.68
CA LEU A 537 22.58 8.94 7.88
C LEU A 537 23.24 7.68 8.46
N VAL A 538 22.44 6.75 8.90
CA VAL A 538 22.88 5.41 9.33
C VAL A 538 22.44 4.41 8.26
N LEU A 539 23.42 3.68 7.68
CA LEU A 539 23.17 2.63 6.69
C LEU A 539 23.49 1.27 7.32
N GLU A 540 22.50 0.41 7.40
CA GLU A 540 22.64 -0.98 7.81
C GLU A 540 22.89 -1.92 6.62
N GLU A 541 22.99 -3.23 6.86
CA GLU A 541 23.29 -4.22 5.82
C GLU A 541 22.27 -4.20 4.68
N GLU A 542 20.97 -4.09 5.01
CA GLU A 542 19.89 -4.03 4.02
C GLU A 542 19.99 -2.77 3.14
N ASP A 543 20.22 -1.61 3.75
CA ASP A 543 20.40 -0.36 3.01
C ASP A 543 21.55 -0.44 2.00
N ARG A 544 22.68 -1.03 2.45
CA ARG A 544 23.86 -1.22 1.58
C ARG A 544 23.58 -2.19 0.44
N MET A 545 22.76 -3.21 0.66
CA MET A 545 22.33 -4.13 -0.41
C MET A 545 21.48 -3.40 -1.46
N VAL A 546 20.52 -2.56 -1.04
CA VAL A 546 19.70 -1.75 -1.97
C VAL A 546 20.58 -0.78 -2.76
N LEU A 547 21.52 -0.10 -2.08
CA LEU A 547 22.44 0.80 -2.76
C LEU A 547 23.36 0.06 -3.75
N ALA A 548 23.84 -1.14 -3.40
CA ALA A 548 24.65 -1.96 -4.29
C ALA A 548 23.90 -2.35 -5.57
N GLN A 549 22.60 -2.69 -5.47
CA GLN A 549 21.76 -3.00 -6.63
C GLN A 549 21.58 -1.76 -7.51
N THR A 550 21.26 -0.61 -6.91
CA THR A 550 21.14 0.67 -7.63
C THR A 550 22.45 1.02 -8.36
N LEU A 551 23.58 0.90 -7.69
CA LEU A 551 24.91 1.18 -8.25
C LEU A 551 25.28 0.18 -9.36
N ALA A 552 24.98 -1.11 -9.22
CA ALA A 552 25.21 -2.12 -10.25
C ALA A 552 24.48 -1.77 -11.57
N ILE A 553 23.26 -1.23 -11.45
CA ILE A 553 22.50 -0.78 -12.62
C ILE A 553 23.08 0.52 -13.22
N ARG A 554 23.51 1.47 -12.36
CA ARG A 554 24.02 2.78 -12.76
C ARG A 554 25.48 2.76 -13.26
N LEU A 555 26.28 1.78 -12.78
CA LEU A 555 27.68 1.59 -13.13
C LEU A 555 27.90 0.21 -13.78
N PRO A 556 27.35 -0.05 -14.97
CA PRO A 556 27.32 -1.39 -15.56
C PRO A 556 28.72 -2.02 -15.73
N ALA A 557 29.77 -1.23 -16.00
CA ALA A 557 31.14 -1.72 -16.10
C ALA A 557 31.70 -2.22 -14.76
N GLN A 558 31.12 -1.83 -13.63
CA GLN A 558 31.52 -2.22 -12.27
C GLN A 558 30.49 -3.15 -11.58
N ALA A 559 29.39 -3.48 -12.24
CA ALA A 559 28.26 -4.20 -11.64
C ALA A 559 28.71 -5.49 -10.94
N ALA A 560 29.48 -6.34 -11.61
CA ALA A 560 29.96 -7.60 -11.03
C ALA A 560 30.84 -7.38 -9.78
N ALA A 561 31.73 -6.38 -9.80
CA ALA A 561 32.62 -6.07 -8.67
C ALA A 561 31.84 -5.50 -7.47
N ILE A 562 30.82 -4.65 -7.71
CA ILE A 562 29.95 -4.09 -6.68
C ILE A 562 29.17 -5.22 -5.99
N ILE A 563 28.53 -6.09 -6.74
CA ILE A 563 27.74 -7.21 -6.20
C ILE A 563 28.63 -8.21 -5.46
N ALA A 564 29.79 -8.56 -6.02
CA ALA A 564 30.73 -9.45 -5.33
C ALA A 564 31.21 -8.87 -3.99
N ARG A 565 31.53 -7.57 -3.95
CA ARG A 565 31.93 -6.87 -2.72
C ARG A 565 30.77 -6.86 -1.70
N GLN A 566 29.53 -6.59 -2.15
CA GLN A 566 28.39 -6.60 -1.25
C GLN A 566 28.10 -7.99 -0.70
N LEU A 567 28.15 -9.04 -1.54
CA LEU A 567 28.01 -10.44 -1.11
C LEU A 567 29.03 -10.83 -0.05
N ALA A 568 30.28 -10.42 -0.23
CA ALA A 568 31.34 -10.66 0.75
C ALA A 568 31.12 -9.93 2.10
N ALA A 569 30.46 -8.76 2.05
CA ALA A 569 30.15 -7.95 3.23
C ALA A 569 28.83 -8.34 3.91
N THR A 570 27.96 -9.12 3.25
CA THR A 570 26.63 -9.50 3.79
C THR A 570 26.80 -10.69 4.73
N ALA A 571 26.58 -10.47 6.03
CA ALA A 571 26.76 -11.46 7.08
C ALA A 571 25.54 -12.39 7.22
N ASN A 572 24.32 -11.86 7.07
CA ASN A 572 23.10 -12.65 7.23
C ASN A 572 22.92 -13.63 6.05
N PRO A 573 22.78 -14.95 6.31
CA PRO A 573 22.73 -15.95 5.24
C PRO A 573 21.45 -15.85 4.38
N ASP A 574 20.34 -15.38 4.92
CA ASP A 574 19.09 -15.22 4.17
C ASP A 574 19.21 -14.02 3.22
N ARG A 575 19.77 -12.90 3.68
CA ARG A 575 20.05 -11.73 2.83
C ARG A 575 21.08 -12.04 1.75
N ARG A 576 22.10 -12.83 2.07
CA ARG A 576 23.09 -13.27 1.07
C ARG A 576 22.45 -14.10 -0.03
N ARG A 577 21.62 -15.11 0.30
CA ARG A 577 20.89 -15.93 -0.68
C ARG A 577 19.97 -15.10 -1.56
N ARG A 578 19.30 -14.11 -0.96
CA ARG A 578 18.47 -13.15 -1.72
C ARG A 578 19.30 -12.37 -2.74
N LEU A 579 20.43 -11.80 -2.34
CA LEU A 579 21.31 -11.05 -3.23
C LEU A 579 21.90 -11.95 -4.34
N GLU A 580 22.27 -13.17 -4.03
CA GLU A 580 22.72 -14.18 -5.01
C GLU A 580 21.63 -14.45 -6.05
N PHE A 581 20.39 -14.62 -5.61
CA PHE A 581 19.24 -14.85 -6.51
C PHE A 581 18.98 -13.66 -7.43
N VAL A 582 19.00 -12.42 -6.94
CA VAL A 582 18.70 -11.24 -7.75
C VAL A 582 19.89 -10.78 -8.61
N ALA A 583 21.11 -11.19 -8.32
CA ALA A 583 22.34 -10.75 -9.00
C ALA A 583 22.31 -10.86 -10.54
N PRO A 584 21.78 -11.93 -11.15
CA PRO A 584 21.67 -12.03 -12.63
C PRO A 584 20.81 -10.91 -13.24
N SER A 585 19.75 -10.46 -12.58
CA SER A 585 18.90 -9.37 -13.05
C SER A 585 19.62 -8.01 -13.11
N LEU A 586 20.68 -7.85 -12.31
CA LEU A 586 21.50 -6.66 -12.23
C LEU A 586 22.62 -6.62 -13.28
N SER A 587 22.90 -7.73 -13.96
CA SER A 587 24.01 -7.86 -14.91
C SER A 587 24.01 -6.77 -15.98
N ALA A 588 25.20 -6.29 -16.35
CA ALA A 588 25.39 -5.43 -17.51
C ALA A 588 25.12 -6.17 -18.82
N ASP A 589 25.39 -7.49 -18.86
CA ASP A 589 25.18 -8.33 -20.03
C ASP A 589 23.69 -8.65 -20.25
N ALA A 590 23.16 -8.24 -21.39
CA ALA A 590 21.78 -8.51 -21.75
C ALA A 590 21.46 -10.02 -21.87
N ALA A 591 22.44 -10.84 -22.33
CA ALA A 591 22.24 -12.28 -22.47
C ALA A 591 22.05 -12.95 -21.10
N VAL A 592 22.77 -12.50 -20.06
CA VAL A 592 22.59 -12.99 -18.68
C VAL A 592 21.20 -12.63 -18.16
N ARG A 593 20.73 -11.40 -18.40
CA ARG A 593 19.37 -10.95 -18.00
C ARG A 593 18.28 -11.73 -18.75
N ASP A 594 18.49 -11.99 -20.06
CA ASP A 594 17.55 -12.78 -20.87
C ASP A 594 17.46 -14.22 -20.37
N ALA A 595 18.59 -14.86 -20.10
CA ALA A 595 18.64 -16.22 -19.56
C ALA A 595 17.99 -16.30 -18.16
N PHE A 596 18.20 -15.28 -17.33
CA PHE A 596 17.54 -15.20 -16.03
C PHE A 596 16.02 -15.06 -16.16
N PHE A 597 15.53 -14.14 -17.00
CA PHE A 597 14.10 -14.00 -17.24
C PHE A 597 13.47 -15.29 -17.78
N GLU A 598 14.13 -15.95 -18.74
CA GLU A 598 13.65 -17.22 -19.30
C GLU A 598 13.61 -18.34 -18.24
N SER A 599 14.56 -18.35 -17.28
CA SER A 599 14.56 -19.32 -16.19
C SER A 599 13.34 -19.19 -15.27
N LEU A 600 12.70 -18.00 -15.19
CA LEU A 600 11.49 -17.76 -14.41
C LEU A 600 10.23 -18.41 -15.03
N ARG A 601 10.31 -19.01 -16.21
CA ARG A 601 9.22 -19.86 -16.75
C ARG A 601 9.03 -21.14 -15.92
N ASP A 602 10.08 -21.63 -15.28
CA ASP A 602 9.98 -22.77 -14.36
C ASP A 602 9.45 -22.31 -13.00
N PRO A 603 8.28 -22.82 -12.52
CA PRO A 603 7.74 -22.51 -11.20
C PRO A 603 8.73 -22.80 -10.05
N GLY A 604 9.63 -23.78 -10.26
CA GLY A 604 10.68 -24.11 -9.28
C GLY A 604 11.62 -22.94 -8.96
N ASN A 605 11.83 -22.04 -9.92
CA ASN A 605 12.66 -20.84 -9.77
C ASN A 605 11.88 -19.63 -9.23
N ARG A 606 10.56 -19.74 -9.03
CA ARG A 606 9.71 -18.67 -8.48
C ARG A 606 9.26 -18.91 -7.03
N ARG A 607 9.83 -19.88 -6.32
CA ARG A 607 9.37 -20.27 -4.97
C ARG A 607 9.44 -19.15 -3.94
N THR A 608 10.40 -18.25 -4.05
CA THR A 608 10.50 -17.07 -3.16
C THR A 608 10.07 -15.84 -3.93
N GLU A 609 8.77 -15.63 -3.99
CA GLU A 609 8.10 -14.66 -4.87
C GLU A 609 8.53 -13.21 -4.61
N THR A 610 8.84 -12.86 -3.36
CA THR A 610 9.38 -11.54 -3.02
C THR A 610 10.72 -11.26 -3.69
N TRP A 611 11.58 -12.27 -3.81
CA TRP A 611 12.87 -12.14 -4.51
C TRP A 611 12.68 -12.08 -6.02
N VAL A 612 11.70 -12.83 -6.54
CA VAL A 612 11.33 -12.78 -7.96
C VAL A 612 10.82 -11.41 -8.34
N SER A 613 9.90 -10.83 -7.55
CA SER A 613 9.36 -9.48 -7.77
C SER A 613 10.47 -8.43 -7.75
N GLU A 614 11.42 -8.52 -6.82
CA GLU A 614 12.60 -7.64 -6.76
C GLU A 614 13.47 -7.79 -8.01
N ALA A 615 13.76 -9.01 -8.43
CA ALA A 615 14.59 -9.26 -9.61
C ALA A 615 13.91 -8.78 -10.91
N VAL A 616 12.60 -8.99 -11.06
CA VAL A 616 11.82 -8.49 -12.21
C VAL A 616 11.80 -6.95 -12.21
N ALA A 617 11.62 -6.30 -11.05
CA ALA A 617 11.70 -4.84 -10.94
C ALA A 617 13.09 -4.31 -11.36
N ASN A 618 14.18 -5.01 -11.03
CA ASN A 618 15.53 -4.69 -11.48
C ASN A 618 15.69 -4.81 -13.01
N LEU A 619 15.09 -5.82 -13.65
CA LEU A 619 15.04 -5.94 -15.12
C LEU A 619 14.35 -4.74 -15.74
N HIS A 620 13.23 -4.28 -15.13
CA HIS A 620 12.40 -3.16 -15.60
C HIS A 620 12.77 -1.82 -14.93
N HIS A 621 14.00 -1.69 -14.42
CA HIS A 621 14.46 -0.43 -13.83
C HIS A 621 14.31 0.76 -14.81
N PRO A 622 13.93 1.98 -14.35
CA PRO A 622 13.67 3.15 -15.21
C PRO A 622 14.78 3.47 -16.22
N SER A 623 16.06 3.20 -15.91
CA SER A 623 17.17 3.38 -16.84
C SER A 623 17.28 2.29 -17.92
N ARG A 624 16.52 1.20 -17.84
CA ARG A 624 16.55 0.04 -18.73
C ARG A 624 15.24 -0.21 -19.47
N ILE A 625 14.22 0.64 -19.30
CA ILE A 625 12.86 0.39 -19.81
C ILE A 625 12.81 0.07 -21.30
N THR A 626 13.59 0.76 -22.13
CA THR A 626 13.65 0.48 -23.60
C THR A 626 14.17 -0.93 -23.88
N GLN A 627 15.13 -1.41 -23.08
CA GLN A 627 15.69 -2.76 -23.26
C GLN A 627 14.77 -3.86 -22.72
N SER A 628 13.94 -3.54 -21.72
CA SER A 628 13.08 -4.49 -21.02
C SER A 628 11.66 -4.56 -21.58
N GLU A 629 11.25 -3.69 -22.50
CA GLU A 629 9.93 -3.79 -23.18
C GLU A 629 9.68 -5.18 -23.80
N LYS A 630 10.74 -5.86 -24.26
CA LYS A 630 10.65 -7.21 -24.81
C LYS A 630 10.13 -8.27 -23.82
N TYR A 631 10.25 -8.04 -22.51
CA TYR A 631 9.76 -8.97 -21.48
C TYR A 631 8.27 -8.77 -21.16
N ILE A 632 7.63 -7.65 -21.57
CA ILE A 632 6.23 -7.37 -21.23
C ILE A 632 5.29 -8.46 -21.77
N LEU A 633 5.36 -8.77 -23.06
CA LEU A 633 4.47 -9.78 -23.66
C LEU A 633 4.68 -11.17 -23.04
N PRO A 634 5.91 -11.70 -22.92
CA PRO A 634 6.14 -12.97 -22.23
C PRO A 634 5.67 -12.99 -20.78
N SER A 635 5.79 -11.87 -20.05
CA SER A 635 5.29 -11.75 -18.67
C SER A 635 3.76 -11.85 -18.59
N LEU A 636 3.05 -11.24 -19.54
CA LEU A 636 1.58 -11.35 -19.64
C LEU A 636 1.13 -12.76 -20.02
N GLU A 637 1.90 -13.45 -20.87
CA GLU A 637 1.61 -14.84 -21.28
C GLU A 637 1.77 -15.85 -20.15
N LEU A 638 2.69 -15.59 -19.20
CA LEU A 638 2.90 -16.41 -18.02
C LEU A 638 1.84 -16.21 -16.93
N LEU A 639 1.06 -15.14 -16.97
CA LEU A 639 0.25 -14.70 -15.84
C LEU A 639 -0.81 -15.72 -15.39
N GLN A 640 -1.43 -16.46 -16.33
CA GLN A 640 -2.41 -17.50 -16.00
C GLN A 640 -1.78 -18.69 -15.26
N GLU A 641 -0.56 -19.05 -15.65
CA GLU A 641 0.19 -20.12 -14.98
C GLU A 641 0.66 -19.62 -13.60
N ILE A 642 1.17 -18.40 -13.51
CA ILE A 642 1.57 -17.75 -12.24
C ILE A 642 0.40 -17.72 -11.24
N GLN A 643 -0.81 -17.45 -11.70
CA GLN A 643 -1.99 -17.46 -10.82
C GLN A 643 -2.29 -18.84 -10.22
N VAL A 644 -1.97 -19.91 -10.93
CA VAL A 644 -2.24 -21.29 -10.46
C VAL A 644 -1.10 -21.82 -9.59
N THR A 645 0.13 -21.39 -9.85
CA THR A 645 1.34 -21.93 -9.19
C THR A 645 1.90 -21.03 -8.10
N GLY A 646 1.54 -19.76 -8.12
CA GLY A 646 2.00 -18.75 -7.17
C GLY A 646 0.99 -18.47 -6.07
N ASP A 647 1.44 -17.64 -5.13
CA ASP A 647 0.60 -17.11 -4.07
C ASP A 647 -0.47 -16.14 -4.60
N ILE A 648 -1.48 -15.88 -3.77
CA ILE A 648 -2.65 -15.04 -4.12
C ILE A 648 -2.29 -13.61 -4.53
N PHE A 649 -1.22 -13.02 -4.01
CA PHE A 649 -0.76 -11.67 -4.37
C PHE A 649 0.23 -11.65 -5.52
N PHE A 650 0.88 -12.77 -5.78
CA PHE A 650 1.99 -12.83 -6.73
C PHE A 650 1.63 -12.38 -8.17
N PRO A 651 0.44 -12.67 -8.73
CA PRO A 651 0.07 -12.13 -10.05
C PRO A 651 0.07 -10.60 -10.10
N GLY A 652 -0.39 -9.93 -9.04
CA GLY A 652 -0.35 -8.46 -8.92
C GLY A 652 1.07 -7.92 -8.80
N ASP A 653 1.89 -8.52 -7.93
CA ASP A 653 3.28 -8.12 -7.73
C ASP A 653 4.14 -8.34 -8.97
N TRP A 654 3.93 -9.46 -9.68
CA TRP A 654 4.55 -9.73 -10.97
C TRP A 654 4.21 -8.67 -12.02
N LEU A 655 2.94 -8.30 -12.14
CA LEU A 655 2.48 -7.25 -13.05
C LEU A 655 3.05 -5.88 -12.67
N ARG A 656 3.04 -5.54 -11.39
CA ARG A 656 3.59 -4.27 -10.89
C ARG A 656 5.08 -4.17 -11.16
N ALA A 657 5.83 -5.23 -10.89
CA ALA A 657 7.27 -5.30 -11.16
C ALA A 657 7.56 -5.21 -12.67
N THR A 658 6.69 -5.79 -13.52
CA THR A 658 6.84 -5.75 -14.98
C THR A 658 6.44 -4.39 -15.58
N LEU A 659 5.32 -3.80 -15.17
CA LEU A 659 4.68 -2.66 -15.85
C LEU A 659 4.95 -1.31 -15.19
N GLY A 660 5.21 -1.29 -13.88
CA GLY A 660 5.17 -0.09 -13.05
C GLY A 660 6.12 1.03 -13.46
N ASN A 661 7.23 0.71 -14.12
CA ASN A 661 8.22 1.69 -14.59
C ASN A 661 8.09 2.05 -16.08
N HIS A 662 7.23 1.36 -16.84
CA HIS A 662 7.05 1.64 -18.25
C HIS A 662 6.12 2.84 -18.49
N ASN A 663 6.44 3.63 -19.53
CA ASN A 663 5.73 4.87 -19.84
C ASN A 663 5.65 5.16 -21.35
N SER A 664 6.05 4.20 -22.20
CA SER A 664 6.07 4.37 -23.64
C SER A 664 4.75 4.00 -24.29
N ALA A 665 4.47 4.59 -25.46
CA ALA A 665 3.30 4.24 -26.26
C ALA A 665 3.37 2.77 -26.76
N THR A 666 4.59 2.27 -27.04
CA THR A 666 4.81 0.88 -27.49
C THR A 666 4.50 -0.12 -26.40
N ALA A 667 4.96 0.10 -25.18
CA ALA A 667 4.62 -0.72 -24.02
C ALA A 667 3.09 -0.74 -23.77
N ALA A 668 2.46 0.44 -23.76
CA ALA A 668 1.00 0.56 -23.62
C ALA A 668 0.24 -0.19 -24.74
N GLN A 669 0.71 -0.09 -25.99
CA GLN A 669 0.11 -0.80 -27.10
C GLN A 669 0.26 -2.32 -26.97
N THR A 670 1.40 -2.82 -26.49
CA THR A 670 1.62 -4.24 -26.22
C THR A 670 0.59 -4.80 -25.27
N VAL A 671 0.34 -4.12 -24.14
CA VAL A 671 -0.69 -4.54 -23.18
C VAL A 671 -2.10 -4.49 -23.78
N ARG A 672 -2.45 -3.39 -24.47
CA ARG A 672 -3.77 -3.28 -25.13
C ARG A 672 -4.00 -4.36 -26.18
N ARG A 673 -3.00 -4.65 -27.01
CA ARG A 673 -3.07 -5.71 -28.03
C ARG A 673 -3.24 -7.08 -27.39
N PHE A 674 -2.46 -7.39 -26.34
CA PHE A 674 -2.60 -8.65 -25.61
C PHE A 674 -4.04 -8.88 -25.14
N LEU A 675 -4.66 -7.85 -24.55
CA LEU A 675 -6.05 -7.91 -24.06
C LEU A 675 -7.08 -7.97 -25.20
N ALA A 676 -6.84 -7.28 -26.33
CA ALA A 676 -7.75 -7.26 -27.48
C ALA A 676 -7.76 -8.60 -28.24
N GLU A 677 -6.61 -9.26 -28.36
CA GLU A 677 -6.46 -10.55 -29.03
C GLU A 677 -7.00 -11.74 -28.19
N ARG A 678 -7.34 -11.51 -26.90
CA ARG A 678 -7.80 -12.55 -25.97
C ARG A 678 -9.12 -12.14 -25.30
N PRO A 679 -10.26 -12.09 -26.04
CA PRO A 679 -11.53 -11.67 -25.48
C PRO A 679 -12.01 -12.57 -24.33
N ASP A 680 -11.69 -13.86 -24.37
CA ASP A 680 -12.06 -14.88 -23.38
C ASP A 680 -11.02 -15.02 -22.25
N TYR A 681 -10.06 -14.07 -22.11
CA TYR A 681 -9.09 -14.10 -21.04
C TYR A 681 -9.79 -13.94 -19.67
N SER A 682 -9.26 -14.61 -18.61
CA SER A 682 -9.83 -14.53 -17.27
C SER A 682 -10.25 -13.08 -16.91
N PRO A 683 -11.54 -12.82 -16.63
CA PRO A 683 -12.02 -11.47 -16.36
C PRO A 683 -11.27 -10.81 -15.19
N GLN A 684 -10.92 -11.60 -14.20
CA GLN A 684 -10.24 -11.12 -12.99
C GLN A 684 -8.78 -10.78 -13.28
N LEU A 685 -8.04 -11.64 -14.04
CA LEU A 685 -6.68 -11.29 -14.47
C LEU A 685 -6.68 -10.09 -15.42
N ARG A 686 -7.71 -9.97 -16.27
CA ARG A 686 -7.91 -8.78 -17.10
C ARG A 686 -8.03 -7.50 -16.21
N MET A 687 -8.81 -7.56 -15.15
CA MET A 687 -8.91 -6.45 -14.18
C MET A 687 -7.56 -6.13 -13.55
N LYS A 688 -6.81 -7.14 -13.08
CA LYS A 688 -5.47 -6.94 -12.51
C LYS A 688 -4.50 -6.29 -13.52
N ILE A 689 -4.50 -6.75 -14.77
CA ILE A 689 -3.68 -6.14 -15.84
C ILE A 689 -4.07 -4.66 -16.02
N LEU A 690 -5.37 -4.32 -16.05
CA LEU A 690 -5.84 -2.96 -16.23
C LEU A 690 -5.51 -2.07 -15.01
N GLN A 691 -5.52 -2.63 -13.80
CA GLN A 691 -5.09 -1.94 -12.58
C GLN A 691 -3.60 -1.59 -12.64
N GLU A 692 -2.73 -2.59 -12.85
CA GLU A 692 -1.28 -2.39 -12.82
C GLU A 692 -0.74 -1.66 -14.07
N ALA A 693 -1.49 -1.65 -15.18
CA ALA A 693 -1.17 -0.89 -16.38
C ALA A 693 -1.72 0.55 -16.39
N ASP A 694 -2.54 0.97 -15.41
CA ASP A 694 -3.19 2.29 -15.42
C ASP A 694 -2.16 3.42 -15.53
N MET A 695 -1.11 3.37 -14.73
CA MET A 695 -0.06 4.38 -14.75
C MET A 695 0.72 4.41 -16.06
N LEU A 696 0.99 3.25 -16.67
CA LEU A 696 1.59 3.15 -18.01
C LEU A 696 0.69 3.80 -19.07
N PHE A 697 -0.63 3.53 -19.04
CA PHE A 697 -1.58 4.11 -20.00
C PHE A 697 -1.68 5.61 -19.86
N ARG A 698 -1.72 6.14 -18.65
CA ARG A 698 -1.76 7.58 -18.36
C ARG A 698 -0.47 8.27 -18.76
N ALA A 699 0.69 7.71 -18.41
CA ALA A 699 1.97 8.25 -18.81
C ALA A 699 2.10 8.33 -20.33
N ALA A 700 1.76 7.25 -21.06
CA ALA A 700 1.78 7.25 -22.52
C ALA A 700 0.84 8.31 -23.12
N GLN A 701 -0.36 8.51 -22.54
CA GLN A 701 -1.32 9.53 -22.98
C GLN A 701 -0.83 10.96 -22.69
N ILE A 702 -0.35 11.25 -21.48
CA ILE A 702 0.14 12.57 -21.08
C ILE A 702 1.33 12.96 -21.94
N ARG A 703 2.30 12.08 -22.11
CA ARG A 703 3.49 12.32 -22.93
C ARG A 703 3.17 12.54 -24.41
N SER A 704 2.17 11.84 -24.95
CA SER A 704 1.74 12.05 -26.34
C SER A 704 1.14 13.45 -26.56
N ARG A 705 0.44 14.01 -25.58
CA ARG A 705 -0.11 15.37 -25.64
C ARG A 705 0.99 16.44 -25.54
N SER A 706 1.99 16.22 -24.70
CA SER A 706 3.13 17.15 -24.53
C SER A 706 4.05 17.20 -25.75
N ALA A 707 4.06 16.15 -26.59
CA ALA A 707 4.84 16.08 -27.82
C ALA A 707 4.21 16.87 -29.01
N VAL A 708 2.94 17.29 -28.92
CA VAL A 708 2.27 18.10 -29.92
C VAL A 708 2.55 19.60 -29.59
N PRO A 709 3.26 20.38 -30.45
CA PRO A 709 3.45 21.78 -30.21
C PRO A 709 2.09 22.49 -30.06
N ALA A 710 1.97 23.36 -29.05
CA ALA A 710 0.77 24.21 -28.91
C ALA A 710 0.49 24.93 -30.25
N PRO A 711 -0.76 24.94 -30.74
CA PRO A 711 -1.08 25.68 -31.94
C PRO A 711 -0.67 27.14 -31.75
N ALA A 712 0.18 27.63 -32.66
CA ALA A 712 0.67 29.01 -32.62
C ALA A 712 -0.52 29.96 -32.39
N SER A 713 -0.49 30.72 -31.30
CA SER A 713 -1.49 31.73 -30.97
C SER A 713 -1.69 32.62 -32.18
N ARG A 714 -2.89 32.61 -32.78
CA ARG A 714 -3.23 33.54 -33.82
C ARG A 714 -3.06 34.98 -33.28
N PRO A 715 -2.30 35.83 -33.94
CA PRO A 715 -2.23 37.23 -33.53
C PRO A 715 -3.64 37.83 -33.59
N VAL A 716 -4.09 38.35 -32.46
CA VAL A 716 -5.32 39.16 -32.38
C VAL A 716 -5.08 40.39 -33.24
N ARG A 717 -5.83 40.50 -34.35
CA ARG A 717 -5.95 41.72 -35.14
C ARG A 717 -6.95 42.66 -34.51
#